data_0e07b3670bf5d3189f5f21561c6da64a
#
_entry.id   0e07b3670bf5d3189f5f21561c6da64a
#
_cell.length_a   1.000
_cell.length_b   1.000
_cell.length_c   1.000
_cell.angle_alpha   90.00
_cell.angle_beta   90.00
_cell.angle_gamma   90.00
#
_symmetry.space_group_name_H-M   'P 1'
#
loop_
_entity.id
_entity.type
_entity.pdbx_description
1 polymer ?
#
loop_
_entity_poly.entity_id
_entity_poly.type
_entity_poly.pdbx_seq_one_letter_code
_entity_poly.pdbx_strand_id
1 'polypeptide(L)'
;MHFIVNKSIYFILSFLFIINCGNNNQKVYKQFDTIDISTTQFSQEDESAWNGGPGFEVYAEQLGWETNNNVVSIGSPDAIKGDTITLVGETIMPPTFRNIGKETRSQFLAIMEALAYQQLVVFNYETSKYEPELASHWRIGQDSLTYFFRIDPRAKWSDGRDVTAHDVVATYRLRVDKGHGDPTTYKSWDEDFYEPVVETKYIVSIKAKKKDWGNFGGIAKSYVYPSYYLNKIDGTTFLEKYQYEMMPGSGPYIIDMNLTTQDNNGLVVFSRRKDFWAIDEPSNIGLYNFDVINFIFIDDDNQEIERFFNGDYDIYSVSRAQWWNERFTAEEYPQIKRGLTQRLKVFNFKPTGVSGLSFNTKEWPFDDIEVRKAFSHIWNLDKLMDKLFFNEYVATNSYWPWSKYEHSDNPLQDYNPDKALQLLNEAGWQKNPDDKWLSKNGKIFEIDMYTYTGWDRIHNFLVNDLESIGIKLNLVVIQNTFEKYIQKTFTMHYGGWTGRPIPDPDQMLHSKYADDIDVTNATSMANKTIDSLIEAYETNWNLDERVQIIQQIDSIATREYHYIFGWAAPYGWRGLYQNRFGMPERGLSYGSNRYHKHWGGWANHILLWWSDPEKKELLRQARQSDTMSLPIDRELIDYWNKLSK
;
A
#
# COMPACT_ATOMS: atom_id res chain seq x y z
N MET A 1 9.19 -44.59 46.05
CA MET A 1 10.48 -45.03 45.43
C MET A 1 10.79 -44.00 44.34
N HIS A 2 11.70 -43.08 44.70
CA HIS A 2 12.11 -41.94 43.84
C HIS A 2 13.01 -42.42 42.70
N PHE A 3 12.78 -41.90 41.50
CA PHE A 3 13.82 -41.86 40.47
C PHE A 3 14.05 -40.40 40.07
N ILE A 4 15.23 -39.91 40.48
CA ILE A 4 15.84 -38.66 40.05
C ILE A 4 16.60 -38.99 38.76
N VAL A 5 16.28 -38.30 37.66
CA VAL A 5 17.09 -38.33 36.44
C VAL A 5 17.87 -37.01 36.35
N ASN A 6 19.15 -37.06 36.65
CA ASN A 6 20.14 -36.02 36.40
C ASN A 6 20.41 -35.90 34.90
N LYS A 7 20.17 -34.75 34.32
CA LYS A 7 20.72 -34.39 32.99
C LYS A 7 21.74 -33.29 33.15
N SER A 8 23.01 -33.67 33.00
CA SER A 8 24.15 -32.74 32.87
C SER A 8 24.13 -32.13 31.44
N ILE A 9 24.14 -30.80 31.34
CA ILE A 9 24.26 -30.08 30.08
C ILE A 9 25.61 -29.34 30.07
N TYR A 10 26.38 -29.56 29.01
CA TYR A 10 27.70 -28.97 28.77
C TYR A 10 27.61 -27.52 28.31
N PHE A 11 28.36 -26.64 28.97
CA PHE A 11 28.60 -25.26 28.54
C PHE A 11 29.69 -25.22 27.45
N ILE A 12 29.46 -24.53 26.37
CA ILE A 12 30.52 -24.07 25.46
C ILE A 12 30.40 -22.52 25.40
N LEU A 13 31.36 -21.86 26.04
CA LEU A 13 31.61 -20.44 25.89
C LEU A 13 32.41 -20.20 24.60
N SER A 14 31.84 -19.55 23.62
CA SER A 14 32.60 -19.06 22.47
C SER A 14 32.89 -17.56 22.67
N PHE A 15 34.14 -17.22 22.88
CA PHE A 15 34.64 -15.84 22.85
C PHE A 15 34.71 -15.35 21.40
N LEU A 16 34.00 -14.31 21.10
CA LEU A 16 34.15 -13.57 19.84
C LEU A 16 35.01 -12.32 20.06
N PHE A 17 36.12 -12.26 19.35
CA PHE A 17 36.98 -11.08 19.25
C PHE A 17 36.24 -9.97 18.49
N ILE A 18 36.07 -8.82 19.14
CA ILE A 18 35.58 -7.62 18.53
C ILE A 18 36.78 -6.89 17.91
N ILE A 19 36.85 -6.84 16.59
CA ILE A 19 37.68 -5.86 15.87
C ILE A 19 36.85 -4.60 15.71
N ASN A 20 37.25 -3.59 16.45
CA ASN A 20 36.62 -2.26 16.42
C ASN A 20 37.25 -1.46 15.27
N CYS A 21 36.47 -1.20 14.20
CA CYS A 21 36.79 -0.19 13.20
C CYS A 21 35.54 0.54 12.76
N GLY A 22 35.42 1.81 13.14
CA GLY A 22 34.62 2.81 12.46
C GLY A 22 33.18 2.96 12.93
N ASN A 23 32.88 4.14 13.45
CA ASN A 23 31.55 4.67 13.75
C ASN A 23 30.59 4.51 12.57
N ASN A 24 29.72 3.54 12.68
CA ASN A 24 28.42 3.51 11.98
C ASN A 24 27.42 2.80 12.88
N ASN A 25 26.38 3.50 13.29
CA ASN A 25 25.26 2.96 14.09
C ASN A 25 24.41 1.97 13.27
N GLN A 26 24.99 0.90 12.81
CA GLN A 26 24.25 -0.24 12.28
C GLN A 26 23.88 -1.17 13.46
N LYS A 27 22.60 -1.22 13.81
CA LYS A 27 22.08 -2.33 14.61
C LYS A 27 22.10 -3.58 13.73
N VAL A 28 23.19 -4.34 13.83
CA VAL A 28 23.20 -5.75 13.41
C VAL A 28 22.14 -6.44 14.25
N TYR A 29 21.16 -7.09 13.62
CA TYR A 29 20.24 -7.98 14.33
C TYR A 29 21.08 -9.03 15.05
N LYS A 30 21.13 -8.94 16.39
CA LYS A 30 21.83 -9.92 17.20
C LYS A 30 21.10 -11.24 17.04
N GLN A 31 21.77 -12.22 16.50
CA GLN A 31 21.36 -13.62 16.58
C GLN A 31 21.50 -14.05 18.04
N PHE A 32 20.39 -14.33 18.70
CA PHE A 32 20.40 -14.73 20.13
C PHE A 32 20.37 -16.25 20.24
N ASP A 33 21.27 -16.76 21.02
CA ASP A 33 21.27 -18.17 21.46
C ASP A 33 20.01 -18.45 22.29
N THR A 34 19.45 -19.65 22.21
CA THR A 34 18.35 -20.07 23.08
C THR A 34 18.83 -19.88 24.53
N ILE A 35 18.25 -18.89 25.20
CA ILE A 35 18.48 -18.74 26.63
C ILE A 35 17.80 -19.94 27.29
N ASP A 36 18.61 -20.77 27.92
CA ASP A 36 18.06 -21.84 28.74
C ASP A 36 17.42 -21.22 29.98
N ILE A 37 16.12 -21.11 29.94
CA ILE A 37 15.31 -20.52 31.01
C ILE A 37 15.44 -21.31 32.32
N SER A 38 15.93 -22.55 32.25
CA SER A 38 16.10 -23.41 33.43
C SER A 38 17.19 -22.93 34.39
N THR A 39 18.09 -22.04 33.99
CA THR A 39 19.25 -21.60 34.81
C THR A 39 19.05 -20.23 35.49
N THR A 40 18.01 -19.47 35.11
CA THR A 40 17.67 -18.21 35.78
C THR A 40 16.74 -18.49 36.97
N GLN A 41 17.20 -18.19 38.19
CA GLN A 41 16.38 -18.28 39.41
C GLN A 41 15.32 -17.14 39.40
N PHE A 42 14.22 -17.35 38.68
CA PHE A 42 13.04 -16.51 38.82
C PHE A 42 12.10 -17.11 39.86
N SER A 43 11.46 -16.27 40.65
CA SER A 43 10.48 -16.74 41.62
C SER A 43 9.22 -17.24 40.93
N GLN A 44 8.47 -18.16 41.54
CA GLN A 44 7.17 -18.62 41.03
C GLN A 44 6.16 -17.45 40.85
N GLU A 45 6.35 -16.36 41.58
CA GLU A 45 5.50 -15.15 41.47
C GLU A 45 5.68 -14.43 40.13
N ASP A 46 6.84 -14.62 39.46
CA ASP A 46 7.16 -13.98 38.18
C ASP A 46 6.80 -14.85 36.95
N GLU A 47 6.32 -16.08 37.15
CA GLU A 47 6.07 -17.04 36.05
C GLU A 47 5.08 -16.48 35.01
N SER A 48 4.05 -15.73 35.45
CA SER A 48 3.11 -15.07 34.53
C SER A 48 3.81 -14.01 33.66
N ALA A 49 4.75 -13.27 34.23
CA ALA A 49 5.45 -12.19 33.50
C ALA A 49 6.30 -12.75 32.38
N TRP A 50 7.16 -13.74 32.65
CA TRP A 50 8.01 -14.24 31.55
C TRP A 50 7.25 -15.12 30.53
N ASN A 51 6.07 -15.62 30.84
CA ASN A 51 5.15 -16.23 29.89
C ASN A 51 4.37 -15.20 29.06
N GLY A 52 4.79 -13.94 29.04
CA GLY A 52 4.23 -12.87 28.23
C GLY A 52 3.10 -12.10 28.89
N GLY A 53 2.79 -12.38 30.17
CA GLY A 53 1.79 -11.65 30.95
C GLY A 53 2.24 -10.24 31.37
N PRO A 54 1.48 -9.57 32.23
CA PRO A 54 1.86 -8.26 32.80
C PRO A 54 3.23 -8.34 33.50
N GLY A 55 4.09 -7.33 33.28
CA GLY A 55 5.46 -7.30 33.82
C GLY A 55 6.51 -7.92 32.92
N PHE A 56 6.13 -8.45 31.76
CA PHE A 56 7.04 -9.04 30.77
C PHE A 56 8.18 -8.10 30.35
N GLU A 57 7.88 -6.80 30.31
CA GLU A 57 8.79 -5.73 29.89
C GLU A 57 10.10 -5.70 30.67
N VAL A 58 10.06 -6.13 31.95
CA VAL A 58 11.23 -6.21 32.83
C VAL A 58 12.24 -7.26 32.35
N TYR A 59 11.76 -8.32 31.71
CA TYR A 59 12.54 -9.47 31.26
C TYR A 59 12.83 -9.47 29.76
N ALA A 60 12.08 -8.67 29.00
CA ALA A 60 12.07 -8.73 27.54
C ALA A 60 13.46 -8.62 26.91
N GLU A 61 14.26 -7.64 27.33
CA GLU A 61 15.61 -7.44 26.79
C GLU A 61 16.54 -8.62 27.10
N GLN A 62 16.50 -9.16 28.32
CA GLN A 62 17.31 -10.31 28.73
C GLN A 62 16.94 -11.57 27.94
N LEU A 63 15.68 -11.70 27.57
CA LEU A 63 15.16 -12.81 26.77
C LEU A 63 15.32 -12.58 25.27
N GLY A 64 16.00 -11.51 24.86
CA GLY A 64 16.29 -11.20 23.45
C GLY A 64 15.09 -10.71 22.65
N TRP A 65 14.08 -10.16 23.31
CA TRP A 65 12.95 -9.55 22.65
C TRP A 65 13.23 -8.09 22.27
N GLU A 66 12.68 -7.71 21.14
CA GLU A 66 12.75 -6.35 20.60
C GLU A 66 11.41 -5.64 20.77
N THR A 67 11.47 -4.33 20.92
CA THR A 67 10.33 -3.41 20.89
C THR A 67 10.80 -2.05 20.41
N ASN A 68 9.88 -1.15 20.09
CA ASN A 68 10.18 0.24 19.80
C ASN A 68 9.43 1.15 20.77
N ASN A 69 10.12 1.60 21.82
CA ASN A 69 9.58 2.51 22.82
C ASN A 69 9.65 3.99 22.42
N ASN A 70 10.33 4.32 21.31
CA ASN A 70 10.54 5.69 20.83
C ASN A 70 9.58 6.05 19.70
N VAL A 71 8.32 5.65 19.83
CA VAL A 71 7.29 5.96 18.83
C VAL A 71 6.72 7.35 19.11
N VAL A 72 6.79 8.21 18.09
CA VAL A 72 6.17 9.54 18.12
C VAL A 72 4.92 9.50 17.25
N SER A 73 3.80 10.01 17.77
CA SER A 73 2.59 10.10 16.97
C SER A 73 2.78 10.98 15.74
N ILE A 74 2.16 10.59 14.63
CA ILE A 74 2.02 11.43 13.44
C ILE A 74 0.83 12.39 13.52
N GLY A 75 -0.02 12.25 14.55
CA GLY A 75 -1.15 13.13 14.83
C GLY A 75 -0.72 14.46 15.46
N SER A 76 -1.62 15.42 15.49
CA SER A 76 -1.42 16.68 16.21
C SER A 76 -1.84 16.54 17.67
N PRO A 77 -1.04 17.02 18.64
CA PRO A 77 -1.49 17.10 20.03
C PRO A 77 -2.67 18.06 20.23
N ASP A 78 -2.88 18.99 19.29
CA ASP A 78 -4.00 19.94 19.32
C ASP A 78 -5.29 19.36 18.74
N ALA A 79 -5.28 18.13 18.25
CA ALA A 79 -6.43 17.50 17.64
C ALA A 79 -7.57 17.31 18.66
N ILE A 80 -8.77 17.73 18.27
CA ILE A 80 -9.98 17.64 19.08
C ILE A 80 -10.73 16.37 18.71
N LYS A 81 -11.08 15.56 19.70
CA LYS A 81 -11.93 14.38 19.50
C LYS A 81 -13.40 14.76 19.51
N GLY A 82 -14.15 14.18 18.57
CA GLY A 82 -15.60 14.37 18.48
C GLY A 82 -16.09 14.51 17.05
N ASP A 83 -17.41 14.67 16.92
CA ASP A 83 -18.07 14.96 15.66
C ASP A 83 -18.06 13.81 14.63
N THR A 84 -18.60 14.08 13.45
CA THR A 84 -18.77 13.14 12.35
C THR A 84 -17.99 13.61 11.12
N ILE A 85 -17.36 12.68 10.40
CA ILE A 85 -16.90 12.91 9.03
C ILE A 85 -17.71 12.02 8.08
N THR A 86 -18.14 12.58 6.94
CA THR A 86 -18.84 11.84 5.88
C THR A 86 -18.01 11.83 4.61
N LEU A 87 -17.83 10.65 4.02
CA LEU A 87 -16.98 10.41 2.87
C LEU A 87 -17.73 9.56 1.83
N VAL A 88 -17.30 9.65 0.58
CA VAL A 88 -17.69 8.67 -0.44
C VAL A 88 -16.75 7.47 -0.33
N GLY A 89 -17.30 6.28 -0.12
CA GLY A 89 -16.53 5.04 0.00
C GLY A 89 -16.05 4.54 -1.37
N GLU A 90 -16.97 4.17 -2.19
CA GLU A 90 -16.79 3.73 -3.58
C GLU A 90 -18.04 4.09 -4.39
N THR A 91 -18.05 3.77 -5.70
CA THR A 91 -19.22 4.02 -6.56
C THR A 91 -20.43 3.19 -6.15
N ILE A 92 -20.22 1.98 -5.68
CA ILE A 92 -21.28 1.07 -5.23
C ILE A 92 -20.95 0.48 -3.87
N MET A 93 -21.97 0.09 -3.15
CA MET A 93 -21.86 -0.65 -1.90
C MET A 93 -21.08 -1.95 -2.14
N PRO A 94 -20.07 -2.29 -1.31
CA PRO A 94 -19.32 -3.53 -1.48
C PRO A 94 -20.24 -4.75 -1.30
N PRO A 95 -19.99 -5.84 -2.04
CA PRO A 95 -20.83 -7.05 -1.98
C PRO A 95 -20.72 -7.79 -0.65
N THR A 96 -19.80 -7.40 0.20
CA THR A 96 -19.52 -8.02 1.51
C THR A 96 -18.83 -7.04 2.45
N PHE A 97 -18.88 -7.32 3.76
CA PHE A 97 -18.04 -6.66 4.78
C PHE A 97 -16.86 -7.55 5.22
N ARG A 98 -16.72 -8.72 4.64
CA ARG A 98 -15.56 -9.59 4.92
C ARG A 98 -14.27 -8.99 4.37
N ASN A 99 -13.16 -9.32 5.03
CA ASN A 99 -11.81 -8.92 4.60
C ASN A 99 -10.96 -10.13 4.15
N ILE A 100 -11.51 -11.35 4.25
CA ILE A 100 -10.89 -12.58 3.76
C ILE A 100 -11.88 -13.31 2.85
N GLY A 101 -11.35 -13.96 1.82
CA GLY A 101 -12.11 -14.75 0.88
C GLY A 101 -12.45 -14.01 -0.41
N LYS A 102 -13.28 -14.66 -1.25
CA LYS A 102 -13.71 -14.08 -2.52
C LYS A 102 -14.46 -12.74 -2.32
N GLU A 103 -14.46 -11.90 -3.35
CA GLU A 103 -15.17 -10.62 -3.39
C GLU A 103 -14.64 -9.54 -2.44
N THR A 104 -13.44 -9.73 -1.87
CA THR A 104 -12.86 -8.79 -0.87
C THR A 104 -11.86 -7.79 -1.46
N ARG A 105 -11.67 -7.77 -2.78
CA ARG A 105 -10.72 -6.88 -3.45
C ARG A 105 -11.34 -5.49 -3.69
N SER A 106 -11.45 -4.71 -2.62
CA SER A 106 -11.98 -3.36 -2.63
C SER A 106 -11.11 -2.47 -1.74
N GLN A 107 -10.92 -1.24 -2.15
CA GLN A 107 -10.22 -0.23 -1.34
C GLN A 107 -11.00 0.07 -0.06
N PHE A 108 -12.31 0.17 -0.16
CA PHE A 108 -13.19 0.41 0.96
C PHE A 108 -13.07 -0.68 2.02
N LEU A 109 -13.08 -1.97 1.61
CA LEU A 109 -12.91 -3.09 2.54
C LEU A 109 -11.56 -3.07 3.26
N ALA A 110 -10.48 -2.69 2.57
CA ALA A 110 -9.17 -2.54 3.21
C ALA A 110 -9.17 -1.43 4.28
N ILE A 111 -9.95 -0.35 4.09
CA ILE A 111 -10.11 0.71 5.08
C ILE A 111 -10.97 0.25 6.25
N MET A 112 -12.06 -0.46 5.99
CA MET A 112 -12.87 -1.08 7.03
C MET A 112 -12.03 -1.99 7.93
N GLU A 113 -11.19 -2.84 7.33
CA GLU A 113 -10.26 -3.70 8.06
C GLU A 113 -9.33 -2.89 8.96
N ALA A 114 -8.72 -1.84 8.42
CA ALA A 114 -7.78 -0.98 9.14
C ALA A 114 -8.43 -0.17 10.28
N LEU A 115 -9.72 0.14 10.18
CA LEU A 115 -10.46 0.83 11.24
C LEU A 115 -10.90 -0.12 12.35
N ALA A 116 -11.29 -1.35 11.99
CA ALA A 116 -11.92 -2.28 12.91
C ALA A 116 -10.95 -3.29 13.55
N TYR A 117 -9.83 -3.60 12.88
CA TYR A 117 -8.87 -4.61 13.35
C TYR A 117 -7.45 -4.06 13.40
N GLN A 118 -6.61 -4.69 14.21
CA GLN A 118 -5.21 -4.34 14.36
C GLN A 118 -4.29 -5.44 13.80
N GLN A 119 -3.11 -5.02 13.38
CA GLN A 119 -2.01 -5.89 12.97
C GLN A 119 -1.19 -6.31 14.20
N LEU A 120 -0.29 -7.28 14.03
CA LEU A 120 0.65 -7.63 15.12
C LEU A 120 1.59 -6.47 15.41
N VAL A 121 2.30 -5.97 14.40
CA VAL A 121 3.13 -4.76 14.48
C VAL A 121 2.98 -3.94 13.21
N VAL A 122 3.28 -2.65 13.27
CA VAL A 122 3.16 -1.71 12.16
C VAL A 122 4.54 -1.28 11.68
N PHE A 123 4.73 -1.18 10.37
CA PHE A 123 5.95 -0.61 9.81
C PHE A 123 5.78 0.89 9.57
N ASN A 124 6.60 1.70 10.21
CA ASN A 124 6.66 3.14 9.98
C ASN A 124 7.63 3.44 8.83
N TYR A 125 7.11 3.93 7.72
CA TYR A 125 7.89 4.20 6.52
C TYR A 125 8.80 5.43 6.63
N GLU A 126 8.46 6.39 7.47
CA GLU A 126 9.29 7.57 7.74
C GLU A 126 10.57 7.18 8.48
N THR A 127 10.44 6.36 9.50
CA THR A 127 11.57 5.92 10.33
C THR A 127 12.21 4.62 9.87
N SER A 128 11.58 3.90 8.93
CA SER A 128 11.95 2.55 8.48
C SER A 128 12.07 1.55 9.64
N LYS A 129 11.21 1.69 10.66
CA LYS A 129 11.18 0.82 11.86
C LYS A 129 9.81 0.20 12.06
N TYR A 130 9.80 -0.96 12.71
CA TYR A 130 8.57 -1.54 13.23
C TYR A 130 8.16 -0.86 14.54
N GLU A 131 6.86 -0.75 14.75
CA GLU A 131 6.22 -0.17 15.91
C GLU A 131 5.22 -1.15 16.50
N PRO A 132 5.09 -1.22 17.85
CA PRO A 132 4.08 -2.04 18.50
C PRO A 132 2.66 -1.71 18.04
N GLU A 133 1.83 -2.78 17.92
CA GLU A 133 0.38 -2.65 17.78
C GLU A 133 -0.28 -3.71 18.69
N LEU A 134 -0.88 -4.82 18.17
CA LEU A 134 -1.32 -5.92 19.03
C LEU A 134 -0.15 -6.60 19.75
N ALA A 135 0.98 -6.76 19.06
CA ALA A 135 2.19 -7.27 19.67
C ALA A 135 3.07 -6.11 20.18
N SER A 136 3.32 -6.10 21.48
CA SER A 136 4.19 -5.13 22.14
C SER A 136 5.68 -5.44 21.93
N HIS A 137 6.02 -6.72 21.75
CA HIS A 137 7.39 -7.20 21.55
C HIS A 137 7.42 -8.31 20.49
N TRP A 138 8.58 -8.46 19.84
CA TRP A 138 8.83 -9.50 18.86
C TRP A 138 10.26 -10.00 18.96
N ARG A 139 10.50 -11.20 18.43
CA ARG A 139 11.84 -11.81 18.39
C ARG A 139 11.96 -12.69 17.15
N ILE A 140 13.14 -12.64 16.51
CA ILE A 140 13.50 -13.57 15.44
C ILE A 140 14.34 -14.70 16.06
N GLY A 141 13.95 -15.95 15.81
CA GLY A 141 14.66 -17.12 16.27
C GLY A 141 16.05 -17.27 15.63
N GLN A 142 16.94 -18.03 16.25
CA GLN A 142 18.29 -18.28 15.74
C GLN A 142 18.33 -18.94 14.37
N ASP A 143 17.30 -19.73 14.04
CA ASP A 143 17.14 -20.36 12.74
C ASP A 143 16.85 -19.35 11.62
N SER A 144 16.59 -18.09 11.97
CA SER A 144 16.14 -17.02 11.05
C SER A 144 14.87 -17.38 10.28
N LEU A 145 14.10 -18.35 10.77
CA LEU A 145 12.86 -18.85 10.19
C LEU A 145 11.69 -18.71 11.15
N THR A 146 11.94 -18.72 12.46
CA THR A 146 10.88 -18.67 13.48
C THR A 146 10.75 -17.25 14.02
N TYR A 147 9.54 -16.72 13.99
CA TYR A 147 9.20 -15.37 14.44
C TYR A 147 8.26 -15.46 15.62
N PHE A 148 8.63 -14.81 16.73
CA PHE A 148 7.85 -14.79 17.96
C PHE A 148 7.23 -13.42 18.16
N PHE A 149 5.98 -13.39 18.58
CA PHE A 149 5.24 -12.16 18.91
C PHE A 149 4.59 -12.30 20.27
N ARG A 150 4.77 -11.30 21.11
CA ARG A 150 4.09 -11.19 22.41
C ARG A 150 2.93 -10.22 22.27
N ILE A 151 1.72 -10.75 22.34
CA ILE A 151 0.47 -9.96 22.35
C ILE A 151 0.39 -9.16 23.64
N ASP A 152 0.03 -7.89 23.57
CA ASP A 152 -0.16 -7.04 24.74
C ASP A 152 -1.37 -7.53 25.56
N PRO A 153 -1.19 -7.89 26.84
CA PRO A 153 -2.30 -8.37 27.68
C PRO A 153 -3.42 -7.35 27.88
N ARG A 154 -3.18 -6.05 27.56
CA ARG A 154 -4.19 -5.00 27.60
C ARG A 154 -5.12 -5.04 26.38
N ALA A 155 -4.68 -5.70 25.29
CA ALA A 155 -5.44 -5.76 24.06
C ALA A 155 -6.77 -6.50 24.24
N LYS A 156 -7.86 -5.85 23.80
CA LYS A 156 -9.23 -6.34 23.93
C LYS A 156 -9.99 -6.25 22.62
N TRP A 157 -10.77 -7.27 22.39
CA TRP A 157 -11.85 -7.22 21.42
C TRP A 157 -12.96 -6.25 21.86
N SER A 158 -13.80 -5.80 20.93
CA SER A 158 -14.89 -4.87 21.21
C SER A 158 -16.00 -5.44 22.11
N ASP A 159 -16.00 -6.75 22.33
CA ASP A 159 -16.87 -7.42 23.29
C ASP A 159 -16.23 -7.63 24.68
N GLY A 160 -15.04 -7.06 24.90
CA GLY A 160 -14.30 -7.05 26.16
C GLY A 160 -13.40 -8.26 26.41
N ARG A 161 -13.39 -9.27 25.51
CA ARG A 161 -12.51 -10.44 25.64
C ARG A 161 -11.07 -10.09 25.30
N ASP A 162 -10.12 -10.87 25.89
CA ASP A 162 -8.70 -10.70 25.60
C ASP A 162 -8.34 -11.09 24.16
N VAL A 163 -7.44 -10.31 23.55
CA VAL A 163 -6.71 -10.75 22.36
C VAL A 163 -5.56 -11.66 22.81
N THR A 164 -5.40 -12.81 22.18
CA THR A 164 -4.45 -13.83 22.61
C THR A 164 -3.72 -14.50 21.45
N ALA A 165 -2.71 -15.29 21.71
CA ALA A 165 -2.00 -16.10 20.72
C ALA A 165 -2.93 -17.05 19.93
N HIS A 166 -4.03 -17.51 20.55
CA HIS A 166 -5.03 -18.35 19.88
C HIS A 166 -5.72 -17.64 18.70
N ASP A 167 -5.85 -16.31 18.77
CA ASP A 167 -6.49 -15.52 17.71
C ASP A 167 -5.60 -15.48 16.44
N VAL A 168 -4.28 -15.43 16.62
CA VAL A 168 -3.31 -15.52 15.51
C VAL A 168 -3.38 -16.88 14.82
N VAL A 169 -3.42 -17.98 15.61
CA VAL A 169 -3.54 -19.35 15.07
C VAL A 169 -4.86 -19.51 14.31
N ALA A 170 -5.97 -19.07 14.88
CA ALA A 170 -7.29 -19.18 14.22
C ALA A 170 -7.34 -18.34 12.93
N THR A 171 -6.73 -17.17 12.93
CA THR A 171 -6.62 -16.32 11.73
C THR A 171 -5.82 -17.01 10.64
N TYR A 172 -4.70 -17.64 10.97
CA TYR A 172 -3.91 -18.42 10.01
C TYR A 172 -4.74 -19.55 9.41
N ARG A 173 -5.42 -20.35 10.25
CA ARG A 173 -6.28 -21.46 9.78
C ARG A 173 -7.32 -21.00 8.79
N LEU A 174 -7.98 -19.87 9.05
CA LEU A 174 -8.91 -19.28 8.08
C LEU A 174 -8.20 -18.89 6.78
N ARG A 175 -7.01 -18.27 6.85
CA ARG A 175 -6.28 -17.82 5.66
C ARG A 175 -5.86 -18.96 4.74
N VAL A 176 -5.52 -20.13 5.28
CA VAL A 176 -5.13 -21.32 4.48
C VAL A 176 -6.32 -22.18 4.09
N ASP A 177 -7.52 -21.92 4.58
CA ASP A 177 -8.73 -22.68 4.25
C ASP A 177 -9.23 -22.32 2.85
N LYS A 178 -9.18 -23.30 1.93
CA LYS A 178 -9.59 -23.12 0.53
C LYS A 178 -11.09 -22.82 0.39
N GLY A 179 -11.90 -23.12 1.40
CA GLY A 179 -13.35 -22.87 1.41
C GLY A 179 -13.71 -21.37 1.30
N HIS A 180 -12.82 -20.45 1.71
CA HIS A 180 -13.08 -19.01 1.55
C HIS A 180 -12.92 -18.49 0.11
N GLY A 181 -12.44 -19.32 -0.85
CA GLY A 181 -12.48 -19.04 -2.28
C GLY A 181 -11.53 -17.91 -2.79
N ASP A 182 -10.47 -17.55 -2.05
CA ASP A 182 -9.40 -16.65 -2.52
C ASP A 182 -8.05 -17.39 -2.64
N PRO A 183 -7.71 -17.87 -3.86
CA PRO A 183 -6.46 -18.62 -4.10
C PRO A 183 -5.20 -17.83 -3.76
N THR A 184 -5.21 -16.52 -3.92
CA THR A 184 -4.05 -15.67 -3.63
C THR A 184 -3.72 -15.71 -2.14
N THR A 185 -4.74 -15.61 -1.28
CA THR A 185 -4.56 -15.65 0.17
C THR A 185 -4.14 -17.03 0.65
N TYR A 186 -4.85 -18.11 0.28
CA TYR A 186 -4.52 -19.42 0.85
C TYR A 186 -3.16 -19.94 0.34
N LYS A 187 -2.80 -19.70 -0.92
CA LYS A 187 -1.51 -20.13 -1.45
C LYS A 187 -0.35 -19.42 -0.74
N SER A 188 -0.38 -18.09 -0.66
CA SER A 188 0.71 -17.33 -0.05
C SER A 188 0.96 -17.72 1.41
N TRP A 189 -0.10 -17.98 2.18
CA TRP A 189 0.04 -18.38 3.57
C TRP A 189 0.45 -19.84 3.73
N ASP A 190 -0.12 -20.76 2.93
CA ASP A 190 0.21 -22.17 2.98
C ASP A 190 1.62 -22.46 2.41
N GLU A 191 2.04 -21.75 1.35
CA GLU A 191 3.35 -21.96 0.74
C GLU A 191 4.50 -21.36 1.57
N ASP A 192 4.27 -20.22 2.25
CA ASP A 192 5.33 -19.48 2.93
C ASP A 192 5.49 -19.86 4.41
N PHE A 193 4.42 -20.32 5.09
CA PHE A 193 4.45 -20.51 6.55
C PHE A 193 3.90 -21.87 6.99
N TYR A 194 4.42 -22.36 8.09
CA TYR A 194 3.80 -23.43 8.86
C TYR A 194 2.72 -22.86 9.79
N GLU A 195 1.81 -23.71 10.24
CA GLU A 195 0.79 -23.32 11.22
C GLU A 195 1.46 -22.72 12.47
N PRO A 196 0.99 -21.55 12.94
CA PRO A 196 1.52 -20.91 14.13
C PRO A 196 1.30 -21.76 15.39
N VAL A 197 2.20 -21.63 16.36
CA VAL A 197 2.14 -22.36 17.62
C VAL A 197 1.83 -21.39 18.76
N VAL A 198 0.86 -21.75 19.60
CA VAL A 198 0.58 -21.05 20.86
C VAL A 198 1.65 -21.50 21.87
N GLU A 199 2.64 -20.68 22.11
CA GLU A 199 3.68 -20.94 23.13
C GLU A 199 3.13 -20.71 24.54
N THR A 200 2.42 -19.59 24.72
CA THR A 200 1.69 -19.24 25.93
C THR A 200 0.40 -18.50 25.55
N LYS A 201 -0.41 -18.09 26.55
CA LYS A 201 -1.61 -17.29 26.30
C LYS A 201 -1.34 -16.05 25.43
N TYR A 202 -0.18 -15.41 25.60
CA TYR A 202 0.18 -14.15 24.95
C TYR A 202 1.39 -14.26 24.01
N ILE A 203 2.04 -15.40 23.92
CA ILE A 203 3.17 -15.61 23.01
C ILE A 203 2.79 -16.59 21.92
N VAL A 204 2.96 -16.18 20.67
CA VAL A 204 2.78 -17.01 19.47
C VAL A 204 4.08 -17.08 18.70
N SER A 205 4.41 -18.25 18.15
CA SER A 205 5.49 -18.40 17.18
C SER A 205 4.94 -18.80 15.81
N ILE A 206 5.59 -18.28 14.76
CA ILE A 206 5.26 -18.57 13.36
C ILE A 206 6.54 -18.93 12.65
N LYS A 207 6.60 -20.11 12.03
CA LYS A 207 7.77 -20.56 11.29
C LYS A 207 7.57 -20.43 9.78
N ALA A 208 8.50 -19.73 9.12
CA ALA A 208 8.55 -19.67 7.66
C ALA A 208 9.16 -20.95 7.07
N LYS A 209 8.77 -21.31 5.85
CA LYS A 209 9.28 -22.47 5.11
C LYS A 209 10.57 -22.19 4.38
N LYS A 210 10.87 -20.92 4.07
CA LYS A 210 12.12 -20.47 3.45
C LYS A 210 12.68 -19.25 4.18
N LYS A 211 14.01 -19.04 4.08
CA LYS A 211 14.65 -17.83 4.60
C LYS A 211 14.40 -16.67 3.62
N ASP A 212 13.71 -15.67 4.13
CA ASP A 212 13.45 -14.43 3.42
C ASP A 212 13.30 -13.33 4.47
N TRP A 213 14.02 -12.22 4.33
CA TRP A 213 13.93 -11.10 5.27
C TRP A 213 12.52 -10.47 5.27
N GLY A 214 11.78 -10.58 4.16
CA GLY A 214 10.41 -10.08 4.01
C GLY A 214 9.37 -10.83 4.83
N ASN A 215 9.66 -12.08 5.24
CA ASN A 215 8.75 -12.93 6.02
C ASN A 215 8.26 -12.24 7.29
N PHE A 216 9.17 -11.59 8.04
CA PHE A 216 8.78 -10.86 9.24
C PHE A 216 7.72 -9.80 8.93
N GLY A 217 7.95 -8.98 7.89
CA GLY A 217 7.00 -7.96 7.48
C GLY A 217 5.67 -8.52 6.97
N GLY A 218 5.68 -9.67 6.33
CA GLY A 218 4.48 -10.36 5.86
C GLY A 218 3.59 -10.81 7.02
N ILE A 219 4.19 -11.45 8.02
CA ILE A 219 3.52 -11.90 9.25
C ILE A 219 3.05 -10.69 10.08
N ALA A 220 3.96 -9.76 10.33
CA ALA A 220 3.79 -8.63 11.23
C ALA A 220 2.60 -7.74 10.86
N LYS A 221 2.41 -7.49 9.57
CA LYS A 221 1.32 -6.67 9.02
C LYS A 221 -0.01 -7.41 8.88
N SER A 222 -0.10 -8.63 9.38
CA SER A 222 -1.32 -9.44 9.31
C SER A 222 -2.33 -8.98 10.33
N TYR A 223 -3.53 -8.63 9.89
CA TYR A 223 -4.65 -8.40 10.80
C TYR A 223 -5.07 -9.68 11.49
N VAL A 224 -5.46 -9.58 12.75
CA VAL A 224 -5.84 -10.71 13.61
C VAL A 224 -7.35 -10.68 13.85
N TYR A 225 -7.99 -11.85 13.88
CA TYR A 225 -9.43 -12.03 14.07
C TYR A 225 -9.73 -12.94 15.27
N PRO A 226 -10.90 -12.80 15.91
CA PRO A 226 -11.20 -13.48 17.16
C PRO A 226 -11.42 -14.99 16.98
N SER A 227 -10.59 -15.79 17.66
CA SER A 227 -10.56 -17.25 17.58
C SER A 227 -11.89 -17.91 17.97
N TYR A 228 -12.59 -17.34 18.94
CA TYR A 228 -13.85 -17.91 19.43
C TYR A 228 -15.02 -17.78 18.45
N TYR A 229 -14.87 -16.94 17.40
CA TYR A 229 -15.74 -16.90 16.23
C TYR A 229 -15.27 -17.88 15.15
N LEU A 230 -13.96 -18.00 14.94
CA LEU A 230 -13.37 -18.75 13.82
C LEU A 230 -13.25 -20.26 14.10
N ASN A 231 -12.96 -20.68 15.34
CA ASN A 231 -12.70 -22.09 15.68
C ASN A 231 -13.88 -23.05 15.45
N LYS A 232 -15.05 -22.53 15.12
CA LYS A 232 -16.29 -23.32 14.96
C LYS A 232 -16.79 -23.37 13.51
N ILE A 233 -16.05 -22.78 12.59
CA ILE A 233 -16.48 -22.64 11.20
C ILE A 233 -15.31 -22.90 10.26
N ASP A 234 -15.62 -23.38 9.05
CA ASP A 234 -14.69 -23.45 7.93
C ASP A 234 -14.82 -22.23 7.02
N GLY A 235 -13.97 -22.15 5.98
CA GLY A 235 -13.97 -21.05 5.04
C GLY A 235 -15.30 -20.86 4.30
N THR A 236 -16.01 -21.94 3.99
CA THR A 236 -17.33 -21.88 3.33
C THR A 236 -18.39 -21.29 4.25
N THR A 237 -18.48 -21.79 5.47
CA THR A 237 -19.38 -21.26 6.51
C THR A 237 -19.04 -19.81 6.86
N PHE A 238 -17.73 -19.44 6.83
CA PHE A 238 -17.29 -18.07 7.02
C PHE A 238 -17.84 -17.13 5.94
N LEU A 239 -17.81 -17.54 4.67
CA LEU A 239 -18.38 -16.74 3.56
C LEU A 239 -19.88 -16.48 3.75
N GLU A 240 -20.63 -17.50 4.13
CA GLU A 240 -22.08 -17.40 4.29
C GLU A 240 -22.46 -16.54 5.49
N LYS A 241 -21.79 -16.76 6.63
CA LYS A 241 -22.15 -16.13 7.90
C LYS A 241 -21.75 -14.66 7.95
N TYR A 242 -20.57 -14.33 7.44
CA TYR A 242 -19.99 -12.99 7.58
C TYR A 242 -20.11 -12.12 6.33
N GLN A 243 -21.11 -12.38 5.46
CA GLN A 243 -21.33 -11.55 4.26
C GLN A 243 -21.46 -10.06 4.62
N TYR A 244 -22.29 -9.74 5.61
CA TYR A 244 -22.52 -8.38 6.10
C TYR A 244 -22.49 -8.27 7.63
N GLU A 245 -21.98 -9.28 8.31
CA GLU A 245 -21.78 -9.28 9.75
C GLU A 245 -20.28 -9.13 10.05
N MET A 246 -19.91 -8.21 10.92
CA MET A 246 -18.53 -8.11 11.38
C MET A 246 -18.33 -8.83 12.69
N MET A 247 -17.19 -9.51 12.81
CA MET A 247 -16.71 -10.04 14.07
C MET A 247 -16.27 -8.88 14.98
N PRO A 248 -16.25 -9.07 16.32
CA PRO A 248 -15.67 -8.10 17.23
C PRO A 248 -14.29 -7.63 16.78
N GLY A 249 -14.09 -6.32 16.71
CA GLY A 249 -12.84 -5.70 16.27
C GLY A 249 -11.90 -5.42 17.44
N SER A 250 -10.59 -5.41 17.17
CA SER A 250 -9.56 -4.95 18.12
C SER A 250 -9.21 -3.49 17.92
N GLY A 251 -9.59 -2.89 16.80
CA GLY A 251 -9.26 -1.53 16.38
C GLY A 251 -10.07 -0.42 17.07
N PRO A 252 -9.79 0.84 16.69
CA PRO A 252 -10.40 2.03 17.30
C PRO A 252 -11.87 2.25 16.91
N TYR A 253 -12.35 1.64 15.83
CA TYR A 253 -13.72 1.79 15.34
C TYR A 253 -14.40 0.44 15.15
N ILE A 254 -15.72 0.45 15.24
CA ILE A 254 -16.60 -0.69 14.90
C ILE A 254 -17.70 -0.20 13.97
N ILE A 255 -18.20 -1.09 13.11
CA ILE A 255 -19.40 -0.81 12.32
C ILE A 255 -20.61 -0.80 13.26
N ASP A 256 -21.39 0.28 13.19
CA ASP A 256 -22.70 0.36 13.85
C ASP A 256 -23.75 -0.23 12.89
N MET A 257 -24.07 -1.50 13.10
CA MET A 257 -25.04 -2.21 12.25
C MET A 257 -26.48 -1.68 12.39
N ASN A 258 -26.79 -0.92 13.45
CA ASN A 258 -28.12 -0.32 13.60
C ASN A 258 -28.30 0.94 12.72
N LEU A 259 -27.19 1.59 12.40
CA LEU A 259 -27.17 2.80 11.57
C LEU A 259 -26.74 2.51 10.11
N THR A 260 -26.16 1.34 9.86
CA THR A 260 -25.72 0.92 8.52
C THR A 260 -26.89 0.42 7.70
N THR A 261 -27.01 0.89 6.47
CA THR A 261 -28.04 0.47 5.50
C THR A 261 -27.36 -0.17 4.28
N GLN A 262 -28.01 -1.20 3.70
CA GLN A 262 -27.45 -1.99 2.59
C GLN A 262 -28.26 -1.81 1.29
N ASP A 263 -29.07 -0.77 1.19
CA ASP A 263 -29.79 -0.43 -0.03
C ASP A 263 -28.87 0.21 -1.10
N ASN A 264 -29.42 0.51 -2.27
CA ASN A 264 -28.66 1.06 -3.41
C ASN A 264 -27.95 2.39 -3.12
N ASN A 265 -28.40 3.13 -2.10
CA ASN A 265 -27.76 4.35 -1.61
C ASN A 265 -27.06 4.09 -0.27
N GLY A 266 -26.53 2.90 -0.07
CA GLY A 266 -26.01 2.39 1.19
C GLY A 266 -25.27 3.41 2.04
N LEU A 267 -25.40 3.23 3.33
CA LEU A 267 -24.65 3.99 4.35
C LEU A 267 -23.94 3.03 5.25
N VAL A 268 -22.61 3.10 5.33
CA VAL A 268 -21.83 2.36 6.33
C VAL A 268 -21.37 3.33 7.40
N VAL A 269 -21.72 3.03 8.64
CA VAL A 269 -21.42 3.88 9.81
C VAL A 269 -20.42 3.20 10.70
N PHE A 270 -19.30 3.86 10.97
CA PHE A 270 -18.34 3.47 11.99
C PHE A 270 -18.46 4.36 13.20
N SER A 271 -18.53 3.75 14.37
CA SER A 271 -18.50 4.44 15.66
C SER A 271 -17.17 4.22 16.36
N ARG A 272 -16.58 5.30 16.91
CA ARG A 272 -15.33 5.20 17.66
C ARG A 272 -15.58 4.51 19.00
N ARG A 273 -14.73 3.54 19.31
CA ARG A 273 -14.76 2.83 20.58
C ARG A 273 -14.24 3.72 21.72
N LYS A 274 -15.03 3.85 22.76
CA LYS A 274 -14.61 4.56 23.99
C LYS A 274 -13.69 3.71 24.87
N ASP A 275 -13.76 2.39 24.68
CA ASP A 275 -12.99 1.36 25.41
C ASP A 275 -11.79 0.86 24.61
N PHE A 276 -11.38 1.55 23.55
CA PHE A 276 -10.21 1.15 22.77
C PHE A 276 -8.95 1.17 23.63
N TRP A 277 -8.38 0.00 23.86
CA TRP A 277 -7.32 -0.25 24.82
C TRP A 277 -6.04 0.58 24.59
N ALA A 278 -5.76 0.96 23.35
CA ALA A 278 -4.55 1.69 22.94
C ALA A 278 -4.80 3.20 22.70
N ILE A 279 -5.93 3.75 23.13
CA ILE A 279 -6.29 5.16 22.84
C ILE A 279 -5.27 6.16 23.40
N ASP A 280 -4.71 5.85 24.57
CA ASP A 280 -3.76 6.71 25.29
C ASP A 280 -2.28 6.36 24.99
N GLU A 281 -2.04 5.41 24.07
CA GLU A 281 -0.67 5.10 23.68
C GLU A 281 -0.02 6.30 22.97
N PRO A 282 1.26 6.60 23.27
CA PRO A 282 1.96 7.75 22.65
C PRO A 282 1.88 7.79 21.13
N SER A 283 1.85 6.63 20.49
CA SER A 283 1.71 6.49 19.04
C SER A 283 0.36 6.91 18.49
N ASN A 284 -0.69 7.02 19.35
CA ASN A 284 -2.08 7.29 18.96
C ASN A 284 -2.56 8.69 19.36
N ILE A 285 -1.70 9.50 20.00
CA ILE A 285 -2.04 10.88 20.35
C ILE A 285 -2.38 11.66 19.07
N GLY A 286 -3.54 12.32 19.05
CA GLY A 286 -4.01 13.10 17.89
C GLY A 286 -4.49 12.27 16.70
N LEU A 287 -4.66 10.95 16.86
CA LEU A 287 -5.26 10.06 15.87
C LEU A 287 -6.70 9.68 16.25
N TYR A 288 -7.49 9.18 15.29
CA TYR A 288 -8.87 8.69 15.51
C TYR A 288 -9.77 9.76 16.15
N ASN A 289 -9.81 10.94 15.52
CA ASN A 289 -10.42 12.10 16.15
C ASN A 289 -11.95 12.16 16.02
N PHE A 290 -12.53 11.54 14.99
CA PHE A 290 -13.98 11.55 14.77
C PHE A 290 -14.70 10.51 15.64
N ASP A 291 -15.85 10.89 16.20
CA ASP A 291 -16.72 9.93 16.91
C ASP A 291 -17.44 9.00 15.94
N VAL A 292 -17.81 9.54 14.77
CA VAL A 292 -18.54 8.81 13.73
C VAL A 292 -17.89 9.04 12.36
N ILE A 293 -17.75 7.97 11.60
CA ILE A 293 -17.32 8.01 10.21
C ILE A 293 -18.45 7.43 9.36
N ASN A 294 -18.99 8.23 8.47
CA ASN A 294 -20.01 7.82 7.51
C ASN A 294 -19.38 7.59 6.14
N PHE A 295 -19.71 6.46 5.53
CA PHE A 295 -19.41 6.20 4.12
C PHE A 295 -20.70 6.09 3.33
N ILE A 296 -20.86 6.96 2.34
CA ILE A 296 -21.94 6.94 1.35
C ILE A 296 -21.39 6.41 0.02
N PHE A 297 -22.28 5.96 -0.86
CA PHE A 297 -21.91 5.37 -2.16
C PHE A 297 -22.62 6.15 -3.27
N ILE A 298 -21.86 6.60 -4.29
CA ILE A 298 -22.38 7.44 -5.38
C ILE A 298 -21.69 6.97 -6.67
N ASP A 299 -22.47 6.59 -7.68
CA ASP A 299 -21.91 6.06 -8.94
C ASP A 299 -21.90 7.07 -10.10
N ASP A 300 -22.52 8.24 -9.94
CA ASP A 300 -22.51 9.31 -10.94
C ASP A 300 -21.61 10.48 -10.53
N ASP A 301 -20.59 10.78 -11.34
CA ASP A 301 -19.61 11.86 -11.10
C ASP A 301 -20.28 13.25 -10.89
N ASN A 302 -21.35 13.59 -11.62
CA ASN A 302 -21.98 14.90 -11.49
C ASN A 302 -22.83 14.98 -10.23
N GLN A 303 -23.53 13.89 -9.87
CA GLN A 303 -24.25 13.79 -8.63
C GLN A 303 -23.30 13.88 -7.43
N GLU A 304 -22.13 13.22 -7.51
CA GLU A 304 -21.10 13.30 -6.49
C GLU A 304 -20.63 14.74 -6.28
N ILE A 305 -20.32 15.46 -7.36
CA ILE A 305 -19.90 16.87 -7.30
C ILE A 305 -20.99 17.76 -6.72
N GLU A 306 -22.24 17.62 -7.17
CA GLU A 306 -23.37 18.39 -6.67
C GLU A 306 -23.55 18.17 -5.15
N ARG A 307 -23.57 16.92 -4.71
CA ARG A 307 -23.71 16.56 -3.29
C ARG A 307 -22.57 17.09 -2.44
N PHE A 308 -21.33 17.11 -3.00
CA PHE A 308 -20.19 17.70 -2.29
C PHE A 308 -20.39 19.21 -2.05
N PHE A 309 -20.75 19.99 -3.07
CA PHE A 309 -20.93 21.43 -2.90
C PHE A 309 -22.18 21.79 -2.08
N ASN A 310 -23.18 20.92 -2.02
CA ASN A 310 -24.30 21.02 -1.09
C ASN A 310 -23.90 20.76 0.37
N GLY A 311 -22.77 20.06 0.58
CA GLY A 311 -22.23 19.73 1.91
C GLY A 311 -22.75 18.41 2.48
N ASP A 312 -23.22 17.51 1.61
CA ASP A 312 -23.69 16.19 2.03
C ASP A 312 -22.53 15.31 2.51
N TYR A 313 -21.31 15.60 2.05
CA TYR A 313 -20.10 14.94 2.49
C TYR A 313 -18.88 15.88 2.47
N ASP A 314 -17.76 15.47 3.02
CA ASP A 314 -16.73 16.37 3.51
C ASP A 314 -15.52 16.53 2.62
N ILE A 315 -15.11 15.50 1.88
CA ILE A 315 -13.84 15.47 1.14
C ILE A 315 -14.05 14.89 -0.26
N TYR A 316 -13.67 15.66 -1.28
CA TYR A 316 -13.70 15.26 -2.67
C TYR A 316 -12.28 15.20 -3.26
N SER A 317 -11.87 14.02 -3.75
CA SER A 317 -10.56 13.84 -4.37
C SER A 317 -10.62 14.20 -5.86
N VAL A 318 -9.77 15.15 -6.29
CA VAL A 318 -9.72 15.59 -7.69
C VAL A 318 -8.63 14.81 -8.43
N SER A 319 -9.04 13.79 -9.19
CA SER A 319 -8.12 12.95 -9.96
C SER A 319 -7.65 13.59 -11.27
N ARG A 320 -8.52 14.37 -11.94
CA ARG A 320 -8.23 14.96 -13.26
C ARG A 320 -7.55 16.31 -13.12
N ALA A 321 -6.37 16.48 -13.76
CA ALA A 321 -5.65 17.75 -13.79
C ALA A 321 -6.51 18.90 -14.37
N GLN A 322 -7.25 18.62 -15.44
CA GLN A 322 -8.16 19.59 -16.04
C GLN A 322 -9.22 20.09 -15.05
N TRP A 323 -9.82 19.19 -14.25
CA TRP A 323 -10.82 19.60 -13.27
C TRP A 323 -10.22 20.48 -12.18
N TRP A 324 -8.99 20.22 -11.77
CA TRP A 324 -8.29 21.05 -10.81
C TRP A 324 -8.02 22.45 -11.33
N ASN A 325 -7.60 22.58 -12.59
CA ASN A 325 -7.14 23.85 -13.16
C ASN A 325 -8.27 24.67 -13.81
N GLU A 326 -9.31 24.01 -14.35
CA GLU A 326 -10.35 24.68 -15.12
C GLU A 326 -11.74 24.61 -14.50
N ARG A 327 -12.09 23.50 -13.82
CA ARG A 327 -13.45 23.30 -13.32
C ARG A 327 -13.61 23.76 -11.87
N PHE A 328 -12.74 23.32 -10.96
CA PHE A 328 -12.88 23.62 -9.54
C PHE A 328 -12.14 24.89 -9.15
N THR A 329 -12.57 26.02 -9.69
CA THR A 329 -11.99 27.34 -9.46
C THR A 329 -12.97 28.26 -8.74
N ALA A 330 -12.47 29.38 -8.23
CA ALA A 330 -13.28 30.40 -7.57
C ALA A 330 -14.25 31.12 -8.53
N GLU A 331 -13.94 31.10 -9.84
CA GLU A 331 -14.77 31.66 -10.89
C GLU A 331 -15.99 30.77 -11.17
N GLU A 332 -15.79 29.46 -11.16
CA GLU A 332 -16.83 28.49 -11.51
C GLU A 332 -17.72 28.13 -10.29
N TYR A 333 -17.18 28.14 -9.08
CA TYR A 333 -17.91 27.72 -7.89
C TYR A 333 -17.93 28.81 -6.80
N PRO A 334 -19.12 29.41 -6.53
CA PRO A 334 -19.28 30.38 -5.44
C PRO A 334 -18.85 29.87 -4.06
N GLN A 335 -18.97 28.57 -3.81
CA GLN A 335 -18.56 27.94 -2.54
C GLN A 335 -17.05 28.03 -2.35
N ILE A 336 -16.25 27.87 -3.41
CA ILE A 336 -14.80 28.04 -3.38
C ILE A 336 -14.47 29.53 -3.18
N LYS A 337 -15.09 30.41 -3.98
CA LYS A 337 -14.88 31.87 -3.91
C LYS A 337 -15.16 32.44 -2.52
N ARG A 338 -16.19 31.92 -1.87
CA ARG A 338 -16.60 32.35 -0.52
C ARG A 338 -15.84 31.63 0.60
N GLY A 339 -14.92 30.72 0.29
CA GLY A 339 -14.18 29.95 1.29
C GLY A 339 -15.00 28.90 2.05
N LEU A 340 -16.21 28.54 1.60
CA LEU A 340 -17.02 27.48 2.20
C LEU A 340 -16.39 26.10 1.96
N THR A 341 -15.80 25.97 0.78
CA THR A 341 -15.03 24.82 0.32
C THR A 341 -13.60 25.25 0.08
N GLN A 342 -12.67 24.49 0.57
CA GLN A 342 -11.23 24.72 0.43
C GLN A 342 -10.64 23.82 -0.63
N ARG A 343 -9.59 24.29 -1.31
CA ARG A 343 -8.77 23.53 -2.24
C ARG A 343 -7.46 23.19 -1.55
N LEU A 344 -6.97 21.96 -1.73
CA LEU A 344 -5.70 21.57 -1.13
C LEU A 344 -4.97 20.52 -1.97
N LYS A 345 -3.65 20.71 -2.09
CA LYS A 345 -2.69 19.77 -2.64
C LYS A 345 -1.64 19.48 -1.57
N VAL A 346 -1.43 18.19 -1.27
CA VAL A 346 -0.48 17.76 -0.24
C VAL A 346 0.62 16.93 -0.88
N PHE A 347 1.86 17.37 -0.75
CA PHE A 347 3.04 16.63 -1.17
C PHE A 347 3.49 15.68 -0.04
N ASN A 348 3.84 14.47 -0.40
CA ASN A 348 4.46 13.48 0.48
C ASN A 348 5.25 12.47 -0.36
N PHE A 349 5.89 11.50 0.28
CA PHE A 349 6.66 10.43 -0.37
C PHE A 349 5.85 9.16 -0.61
N LYS A 350 4.57 9.30 -0.99
CA LYS A 350 3.77 8.14 -1.36
C LYS A 350 4.45 7.37 -2.50
N PRO A 351 4.66 6.05 -2.35
CA PRO A 351 5.24 5.24 -3.41
C PRO A 351 4.38 5.29 -4.67
N THR A 352 5.00 5.67 -5.77
CA THR A 352 4.29 5.93 -7.03
C THR A 352 4.08 4.66 -7.85
N GLY A 353 5.07 3.76 -7.88
CA GLY A 353 5.05 2.54 -8.71
C GLY A 353 5.33 2.80 -10.18
N VAL A 354 4.96 1.83 -11.01
CA VAL A 354 5.18 1.83 -12.45
C VAL A 354 3.89 2.21 -13.17
N SER A 355 3.99 3.10 -14.15
CA SER A 355 2.92 3.46 -15.07
C SER A 355 3.54 3.77 -16.42
N GLY A 356 2.96 3.27 -17.52
CA GLY A 356 3.49 3.53 -18.87
C GLY A 356 3.02 2.55 -19.92
N LEU A 357 3.66 2.62 -21.10
CA LEU A 357 3.47 1.63 -22.14
C LEU A 357 4.22 0.36 -21.77
N SER A 358 3.55 -0.76 -21.78
CA SER A 358 4.11 -2.09 -21.54
C SER A 358 3.99 -2.95 -22.77
N PHE A 359 5.02 -3.74 -23.04
CA PHE A 359 5.10 -4.62 -24.20
C PHE A 359 5.13 -6.07 -23.77
N ASN A 360 4.39 -6.93 -24.46
CA ASN A 360 4.59 -8.36 -24.33
C ASN A 360 5.87 -8.74 -25.10
N THR A 361 6.94 -9.03 -24.37
CA THR A 361 8.26 -9.28 -24.96
C THR A 361 8.35 -10.60 -25.75
N LYS A 362 7.30 -11.40 -25.75
CA LYS A 362 7.17 -12.62 -26.57
C LYS A 362 6.38 -12.41 -27.85
N GLU A 363 5.71 -11.26 -27.98
CA GLU A 363 4.87 -10.96 -29.12
C GLU A 363 5.59 -10.05 -30.13
N TRP A 364 5.50 -10.44 -31.41
CA TRP A 364 5.99 -9.58 -32.48
C TRP A 364 5.14 -8.29 -32.56
N PRO A 365 5.76 -7.11 -32.76
CA PRO A 365 7.19 -6.86 -33.05
C PRO A 365 8.02 -6.56 -31.79
N PHE A 366 7.49 -6.71 -30.58
CA PHE A 366 8.13 -6.34 -29.31
C PHE A 366 9.03 -7.44 -28.72
N ASP A 367 9.19 -8.57 -29.40
CA ASP A 367 10.25 -9.55 -29.18
C ASP A 367 11.63 -8.98 -29.46
N ASP A 368 11.73 -7.94 -30.32
CA ASP A 368 12.95 -7.21 -30.64
C ASP A 368 13.17 -6.02 -29.69
N ILE A 369 14.29 -6.03 -28.96
CA ILE A 369 14.62 -4.95 -27.99
C ILE A 369 14.84 -3.60 -28.68
N GLU A 370 15.38 -3.57 -29.92
CA GLU A 370 15.61 -2.31 -30.65
C GLU A 370 14.27 -1.64 -31.01
N VAL A 371 13.23 -2.44 -31.26
CA VAL A 371 11.88 -1.92 -31.45
C VAL A 371 11.36 -1.32 -30.14
N ARG A 372 11.51 -2.02 -29.02
CA ARG A 372 11.08 -1.48 -27.72
C ARG A 372 11.83 -0.20 -27.35
N LYS A 373 13.13 -0.16 -27.60
CA LYS A 373 13.97 1.01 -27.38
C LYS A 373 13.57 2.19 -28.27
N ALA A 374 13.17 1.96 -29.53
CA ALA A 374 12.68 3.02 -30.39
C ALA A 374 11.46 3.74 -29.78
N PHE A 375 10.57 3.01 -29.08
CA PHE A 375 9.39 3.59 -28.44
C PHE A 375 9.73 4.59 -27.32
N SER A 376 10.91 4.49 -26.67
CA SER A 376 11.35 5.50 -25.70
C SER A 376 11.67 6.87 -26.32
N HIS A 377 11.76 6.94 -27.65
CA HIS A 377 12.03 8.16 -28.41
C HIS A 377 10.82 8.66 -29.23
N ILE A 378 9.67 7.95 -29.16
CA ILE A 378 8.48 8.30 -29.96
C ILE A 378 7.44 9.06 -29.14
N TRP A 379 7.22 8.66 -27.90
CA TRP A 379 6.16 9.20 -27.08
C TRP A 379 6.50 10.59 -26.56
N ASN A 380 5.78 11.62 -27.04
CA ASN A 380 6.02 13.00 -26.64
C ASN A 380 5.29 13.33 -25.34
N LEU A 381 5.90 12.93 -24.21
CA LEU A 381 5.35 13.20 -22.89
C LEU A 381 5.27 14.70 -22.57
N ASP A 382 6.25 15.50 -22.99
CA ASP A 382 6.26 16.95 -22.72
C ASP A 382 5.03 17.64 -23.34
N LYS A 383 4.70 17.26 -24.58
CA LYS A 383 3.51 17.76 -25.26
C LYS A 383 2.23 17.34 -24.52
N LEU A 384 2.18 16.11 -24.02
CA LEU A 384 1.06 15.60 -23.24
C LEU A 384 0.92 16.34 -21.91
N MET A 385 2.05 16.58 -21.21
CA MET A 385 2.09 17.36 -19.96
C MET A 385 1.57 18.78 -20.17
N ASP A 386 2.07 19.46 -21.20
CA ASP A 386 1.66 20.83 -21.48
C ASP A 386 0.18 20.94 -21.91
N LYS A 387 -0.24 20.13 -22.91
CA LYS A 387 -1.54 20.29 -23.57
C LYS A 387 -2.73 19.68 -22.84
N LEU A 388 -2.49 18.60 -22.06
CA LEU A 388 -3.58 17.86 -21.44
C LEU A 388 -3.49 17.83 -19.90
N PHE A 389 -2.30 17.84 -19.35
CA PHE A 389 -2.08 17.63 -17.94
C PHE A 389 -1.72 18.90 -17.16
N PHE A 390 -1.67 20.07 -17.82
CA PHE A 390 -1.40 21.36 -17.16
C PHE A 390 -0.12 21.36 -16.32
N ASN A 391 0.85 20.55 -16.69
CA ASN A 391 2.09 20.30 -15.95
C ASN A 391 1.89 19.83 -14.50
N GLU A 392 0.76 19.17 -14.21
CA GLU A 392 0.43 18.64 -12.89
C GLU A 392 1.12 17.30 -12.58
N TYR A 393 1.70 16.65 -13.56
CA TYR A 393 2.39 15.38 -13.42
C TYR A 393 3.85 15.50 -13.84
N VAL A 394 4.66 14.52 -13.46
CA VAL A 394 6.09 14.45 -13.77
C VAL A 394 6.37 13.11 -14.44
N ALA A 395 7.16 13.11 -15.50
CA ALA A 395 7.63 11.89 -16.16
C ALA A 395 8.48 11.05 -15.18
N THR A 396 8.37 9.74 -15.29
CA THR A 396 9.14 8.79 -14.48
C THR A 396 10.07 7.97 -15.36
N ASN A 397 11.12 7.39 -14.78
CA ASN A 397 12.11 6.56 -15.47
C ASN A 397 12.64 5.41 -14.61
N SER A 398 11.86 4.98 -13.64
CA SER A 398 12.23 3.97 -12.65
C SER A 398 11.04 3.09 -12.28
N TYR A 399 11.31 1.88 -11.80
CA TYR A 399 10.31 1.04 -11.14
C TYR A 399 9.96 1.54 -9.75
N TRP A 400 10.83 2.34 -9.12
CA TRP A 400 10.66 2.90 -7.79
C TRP A 400 10.96 4.42 -7.78
N PRO A 401 10.23 5.22 -8.59
CA PRO A 401 10.56 6.62 -8.82
C PRO A 401 10.57 7.42 -7.52
N TRP A 402 11.54 8.33 -7.43
CA TRP A 402 11.75 9.28 -6.33
C TRP A 402 12.02 8.62 -4.97
N SER A 403 12.37 7.35 -4.97
CA SER A 403 12.75 6.63 -3.77
C SER A 403 14.26 6.38 -3.70
N LYS A 404 14.75 5.97 -2.53
CA LYS A 404 16.14 5.52 -2.37
C LYS A 404 16.51 4.29 -3.22
N TYR A 405 15.54 3.64 -3.80
CA TYR A 405 15.70 2.44 -4.64
C TYR A 405 15.84 2.74 -6.13
N GLU A 406 15.59 3.99 -6.53
CA GLU A 406 15.82 4.46 -7.91
C GLU A 406 17.30 4.51 -8.23
N HIS A 407 17.68 4.01 -9.41
CA HIS A 407 19.04 4.14 -9.92
C HIS A 407 19.22 5.49 -10.64
N SER A 408 20.24 6.26 -10.25
CA SER A 408 20.45 7.62 -10.74
C SER A 408 20.68 7.74 -12.24
N ASP A 409 21.22 6.69 -12.87
CA ASP A 409 21.61 6.68 -14.29
C ASP A 409 20.57 5.96 -15.18
N ASN A 410 19.33 5.83 -14.71
CA ASN A 410 18.26 5.30 -15.54
C ASN A 410 18.04 6.18 -16.78
N PRO A 411 17.81 5.59 -17.97
CA PRO A 411 17.61 6.36 -19.17
C PRO A 411 16.37 7.25 -19.05
N LEU A 412 16.55 8.52 -19.36
CA LEU A 412 15.43 9.43 -19.53
C LEU A 412 14.82 9.20 -20.92
N GLN A 413 13.52 9.28 -21.01
CA GLN A 413 12.84 9.33 -22.28
C GLN A 413 13.09 10.70 -22.92
N ASP A 414 13.42 10.69 -24.21
CA ASP A 414 13.53 11.90 -25.00
C ASP A 414 12.74 11.75 -26.31
N TYR A 415 11.88 12.71 -26.60
CA TYR A 415 11.15 12.70 -27.84
C TYR A 415 12.10 13.03 -28.99
N ASN A 416 12.50 12.00 -29.75
CA ASN A 416 13.44 12.07 -30.86
C ASN A 416 13.01 11.12 -31.99
N PRO A 417 12.05 11.51 -32.83
CA PRO A 417 11.54 10.67 -33.91
C PRO A 417 12.61 10.18 -34.89
N ASP A 418 13.65 10.99 -35.15
CA ASP A 418 14.73 10.62 -36.07
C ASP A 418 15.56 9.46 -35.50
N LYS A 419 15.87 9.51 -34.20
CA LYS A 419 16.55 8.42 -33.50
C LYS A 419 15.69 7.16 -33.43
N ALA A 420 14.37 7.32 -33.18
CA ALA A 420 13.44 6.19 -33.26
C ALA A 420 13.44 5.52 -34.61
N LEU A 421 13.36 6.31 -35.68
CA LEU A 421 13.44 5.79 -37.06
C LEU A 421 14.77 5.09 -37.34
N GLN A 422 15.89 5.63 -36.85
CA GLN A 422 17.20 4.97 -36.98
C GLN A 422 17.17 3.57 -36.32
N LEU A 423 16.70 3.46 -35.06
CA LEU A 423 16.60 2.19 -34.33
C LEU A 423 15.66 1.20 -35.05
N LEU A 424 14.54 1.68 -35.56
CA LEU A 424 13.60 0.86 -36.32
C LEU A 424 14.21 0.37 -37.65
N ASN A 425 15.01 1.22 -38.35
CA ASN A 425 15.73 0.82 -39.56
C ASN A 425 16.79 -0.23 -39.24
N GLU A 426 17.56 -0.09 -38.16
CA GLU A 426 18.52 -1.08 -37.66
C GLU A 426 17.84 -2.41 -37.33
N ALA A 427 16.62 -2.37 -36.79
CA ALA A 427 15.75 -3.53 -36.57
C ALA A 427 15.10 -4.07 -37.86
N GLY A 428 15.38 -3.47 -39.01
CA GLY A 428 14.93 -3.94 -40.34
C GLY A 428 13.57 -3.40 -40.79
N TRP A 429 13.01 -2.41 -40.10
CA TRP A 429 11.81 -1.71 -40.51
C TRP A 429 12.16 -0.60 -41.51
N GLN A 430 11.50 -0.57 -42.66
CA GLN A 430 11.76 0.41 -43.70
C GLN A 430 10.47 1.07 -44.14
N LYS A 431 10.58 2.34 -44.57
CA LYS A 431 9.46 3.05 -45.16
C LYS A 431 9.06 2.37 -46.47
N ASN A 432 7.79 2.03 -46.59
CA ASN A 432 7.25 1.50 -47.83
C ASN A 432 7.15 2.65 -48.85
N PRO A 433 7.70 2.49 -50.08
CA PRO A 433 7.63 3.51 -51.12
C PRO A 433 6.19 3.87 -51.54
N ASP A 434 5.30 2.88 -51.45
CA ASP A 434 3.89 3.00 -51.89
C ASP A 434 2.91 3.36 -50.80
N ASP A 435 3.40 3.46 -49.55
CA ASP A 435 2.56 3.71 -48.35
C ASP A 435 3.31 4.59 -47.34
N LYS A 436 2.56 5.25 -46.45
CA LYS A 436 3.18 6.02 -45.37
C LYS A 436 3.73 5.15 -44.22
N TRP A 437 3.37 3.88 -44.17
CA TRP A 437 3.69 2.99 -43.07
C TRP A 437 5.06 2.33 -43.19
N LEU A 438 5.70 2.09 -42.03
CA LEU A 438 6.87 1.24 -41.96
C LEU A 438 6.49 -0.22 -42.25
N SER A 439 7.38 -0.96 -42.89
CA SER A 439 7.18 -2.40 -43.15
C SER A 439 8.46 -3.19 -42.93
N LYS A 440 8.29 -4.44 -42.53
CA LYS A 440 9.36 -5.45 -42.41
C LYS A 440 8.84 -6.79 -42.97
N ASN A 441 9.57 -7.40 -43.92
CA ASN A 441 9.18 -8.66 -44.55
C ASN A 441 7.75 -8.66 -45.16
N GLY A 442 7.33 -7.55 -45.75
CA GLY A 442 6.02 -7.39 -46.38
C GLY A 442 4.84 -7.16 -45.39
N LYS A 443 5.11 -7.04 -44.09
CA LYS A 443 4.12 -6.70 -43.11
C LYS A 443 4.29 -5.25 -42.68
N ILE A 444 3.21 -4.47 -42.69
CA ILE A 444 3.20 -3.11 -42.16
C ILE A 444 3.32 -3.14 -40.61
N PHE A 445 3.88 -2.08 -40.06
CA PHE A 445 3.95 -1.90 -38.62
C PHE A 445 2.58 -1.43 -38.08
N GLU A 446 1.75 -2.38 -37.71
CA GLU A 446 0.42 -2.17 -37.17
C GLU A 446 0.27 -2.84 -35.81
N ILE A 447 -0.26 -2.13 -34.82
CA ILE A 447 -0.41 -2.57 -33.46
C ILE A 447 -1.82 -2.27 -32.97
N ASP A 448 -2.42 -3.21 -32.25
CA ASP A 448 -3.62 -2.99 -31.47
C ASP A 448 -3.28 -2.71 -30.00
N MET A 449 -3.86 -1.69 -29.40
CA MET A 449 -3.75 -1.40 -27.99
C MET A 449 -5.13 -1.31 -27.34
N TYR A 450 -5.35 -2.08 -26.30
CA TYR A 450 -6.60 -2.01 -25.53
C TYR A 450 -6.63 -0.75 -24.66
N THR A 451 -7.79 -0.08 -24.64
CA THR A 451 -8.05 1.13 -23.84
C THR A 451 -9.47 1.13 -23.31
N TYR A 452 -9.76 1.96 -22.30
CA TYR A 452 -11.14 2.16 -21.82
C TYR A 452 -11.68 3.51 -22.19
N THR A 453 -13.00 3.63 -22.12
CA THR A 453 -13.72 4.87 -22.40
C THR A 453 -13.14 6.04 -21.60
N GLY A 454 -12.83 7.13 -22.30
CA GLY A 454 -12.29 8.36 -21.71
C GLY A 454 -10.76 8.43 -21.61
N TRP A 455 -10.03 7.31 -21.83
CA TRP A 455 -8.57 7.31 -21.96
C TRP A 455 -8.11 7.50 -23.40
N ASP A 456 -8.97 7.28 -24.37
CA ASP A 456 -8.75 7.56 -25.79
C ASP A 456 -8.19 8.96 -26.03
N ARG A 457 -8.67 9.97 -25.31
CA ARG A 457 -8.14 11.35 -25.40
C ARG A 457 -6.67 11.48 -25.04
N ILE A 458 -6.14 10.63 -24.16
CA ILE A 458 -4.73 10.56 -23.78
C ILE A 458 -3.96 9.76 -24.82
N HIS A 459 -4.46 8.59 -25.18
CA HIS A 459 -3.81 7.68 -26.10
C HIS A 459 -3.78 8.21 -27.54
N ASN A 460 -4.68 9.11 -27.94
CA ASN A 460 -4.63 9.76 -29.24
C ASN A 460 -3.38 10.64 -29.45
N PHE A 461 -2.74 11.13 -28.37
CA PHE A 461 -1.42 11.76 -28.50
C PHE A 461 -0.39 10.75 -29.02
N LEU A 462 -0.36 9.55 -28.43
CA LEU A 462 0.52 8.46 -28.88
C LEU A 462 0.18 8.00 -30.30
N VAL A 463 -1.10 7.88 -30.66
CA VAL A 463 -1.52 7.54 -32.03
C VAL A 463 -0.90 8.51 -33.02
N ASN A 464 -1.02 9.83 -32.76
CA ASN A 464 -0.46 10.86 -33.63
C ASN A 464 1.07 10.81 -33.71
N ASP A 465 1.74 10.59 -32.58
CA ASP A 465 3.19 10.51 -32.54
C ASP A 465 3.70 9.29 -33.32
N LEU A 466 3.07 8.13 -33.20
CA LEU A 466 3.40 6.90 -33.93
C LEU A 466 3.10 7.03 -35.43
N GLU A 467 1.95 7.61 -35.80
CA GLU A 467 1.58 7.85 -37.18
C GLU A 467 2.59 8.75 -37.89
N SER A 468 3.15 9.74 -37.19
CA SER A 468 4.12 10.69 -37.77
C SER A 468 5.40 10.03 -38.27
N ILE A 469 5.76 8.86 -37.72
CA ILE A 469 6.92 8.08 -38.11
C ILE A 469 6.57 6.80 -38.92
N GLY A 470 5.30 6.58 -39.22
CA GLY A 470 4.84 5.48 -40.06
C GLY A 470 4.48 4.20 -39.29
N ILE A 471 4.11 4.29 -38.02
CA ILE A 471 3.55 3.18 -37.25
C ILE A 471 2.05 3.39 -37.09
N LYS A 472 1.25 2.37 -37.40
CA LYS A 472 -0.19 2.38 -37.26
C LYS A 472 -0.59 1.81 -35.91
N LEU A 473 -1.22 2.63 -35.05
CA LEU A 473 -1.79 2.22 -33.76
C LEU A 473 -3.31 2.25 -33.83
N ASN A 474 -3.95 1.12 -33.55
CA ASN A 474 -5.40 1.00 -33.41
C ASN A 474 -5.78 0.95 -31.93
N LEU A 475 -6.65 1.85 -31.48
CA LEU A 475 -7.19 1.82 -30.10
C LEU A 475 -8.45 0.95 -30.07
N VAL A 476 -8.46 -0.09 -29.26
CA VAL A 476 -9.58 -1.00 -29.07
C VAL A 476 -10.18 -0.77 -27.70
N VAL A 477 -11.37 -0.13 -27.67
CA VAL A 477 -12.07 0.19 -26.41
C VAL A 477 -12.73 -1.07 -25.86
N ILE A 478 -12.36 -1.46 -24.63
CA ILE A 478 -12.94 -2.60 -23.89
C ILE A 478 -13.18 -2.22 -22.42
N GLN A 479 -14.05 -2.97 -21.72
CA GLN A 479 -14.37 -2.69 -20.32
C GLN A 479 -13.24 -3.12 -19.36
N ASN A 480 -12.55 -4.23 -19.62
CA ASN A 480 -11.54 -4.79 -18.74
C ASN A 480 -10.20 -5.01 -19.48
N THR A 481 -9.41 -3.93 -19.58
CA THR A 481 -8.07 -4.00 -20.17
C THR A 481 -7.09 -4.74 -19.29
N PHE A 482 -7.28 -4.70 -17.96
CA PHE A 482 -6.40 -5.37 -17.00
C PHE A 482 -6.43 -6.89 -17.14
N GLU A 483 -7.58 -7.48 -17.46
CA GLU A 483 -7.67 -8.91 -17.74
C GLU A 483 -6.79 -9.31 -18.94
N LYS A 484 -6.86 -8.53 -20.03
CA LYS A 484 -5.97 -8.76 -21.20
C LYS A 484 -4.50 -8.70 -20.83
N TYR A 485 -4.15 -7.78 -19.93
CA TYR A 485 -2.80 -7.57 -19.45
C TYR A 485 -2.28 -8.76 -18.63
N ILE A 486 -3.00 -9.19 -17.59
CA ILE A 486 -2.55 -10.30 -16.73
C ILE A 486 -2.65 -11.68 -17.42
N GLN A 487 -3.57 -11.85 -18.39
CA GLN A 487 -3.67 -13.03 -19.24
C GLN A 487 -2.65 -13.04 -20.40
N LYS A 488 -1.82 -11.99 -20.53
CA LYS A 488 -0.79 -11.82 -21.57
C LYS A 488 -1.34 -11.89 -22.99
N THR A 489 -2.62 -11.55 -23.19
CA THR A 489 -3.30 -11.53 -24.49
C THR A 489 -3.30 -10.13 -25.11
N PHE A 490 -2.14 -9.50 -25.12
CA PHE A 490 -1.89 -8.16 -25.68
C PHE A 490 -0.53 -8.11 -26.35
N THR A 491 -0.35 -7.18 -27.26
CA THR A 491 0.94 -6.85 -27.88
C THR A 491 1.54 -5.62 -27.19
N MET A 492 0.76 -4.55 -27.09
CA MET A 492 1.07 -3.34 -26.33
C MET A 492 -0.11 -2.96 -25.43
N HIS A 493 0.18 -2.49 -24.23
CA HIS A 493 -0.83 -2.08 -23.25
C HIS A 493 -0.36 -0.84 -22.49
N TYR A 494 -1.27 0.05 -22.11
CA TYR A 494 -0.98 1.10 -21.13
C TYR A 494 -1.39 0.61 -19.74
N GLY A 495 -0.44 0.39 -18.87
CA GLY A 495 -0.68 -0.15 -17.54
C GLY A 495 0.49 0.04 -16.60
N GLY A 496 0.38 -0.56 -15.43
CA GLY A 496 1.41 -0.48 -14.42
C GLY A 496 0.99 -1.12 -13.11
N TRP A 497 1.79 -0.89 -12.09
CA TRP A 497 1.64 -1.47 -10.77
C TRP A 497 1.72 -0.38 -9.71
N THR A 498 0.91 -0.53 -8.67
CA THR A 498 0.94 0.36 -7.52
C THR A 498 2.28 0.26 -6.80
N GLY A 499 2.86 1.40 -6.42
CA GLY A 499 4.10 1.45 -5.67
C GLY A 499 3.96 0.87 -4.26
N ARG A 500 5.03 0.21 -3.81
CA ARG A 500 5.19 -0.28 -2.45
C ARG A 500 6.37 0.43 -1.80
N PRO A 501 6.28 0.81 -0.52
CA PRO A 501 7.40 1.47 0.19
C PRO A 501 8.65 0.58 0.31
N ILE A 502 8.45 -0.71 0.30
CA ILE A 502 9.52 -1.71 0.25
C ILE A 502 9.36 -2.47 -1.06
N PRO A 503 10.37 -2.46 -1.93
CA PRO A 503 10.34 -3.20 -3.18
C PRO A 503 10.10 -4.70 -3.00
N ASP A 504 9.30 -5.25 -3.90
CA ASP A 504 9.06 -6.69 -4.03
C ASP A 504 9.15 -7.04 -5.51
N PRO A 505 10.38 -7.27 -6.02
CA PRO A 505 10.61 -7.47 -7.46
C PRO A 505 10.28 -8.88 -7.95
N ASP A 506 10.12 -9.87 -7.08
CA ASP A 506 10.04 -11.28 -7.46
C ASP A 506 8.94 -11.54 -8.49
N GLN A 507 7.69 -11.31 -8.15
CA GLN A 507 6.57 -11.59 -9.04
C GLN A 507 6.53 -10.70 -10.30
N MET A 508 7.18 -9.52 -10.25
CA MET A 508 7.17 -8.56 -11.36
C MET A 508 8.28 -8.83 -12.39
N LEU A 509 9.47 -9.24 -11.93
CA LEU A 509 10.67 -9.23 -12.74
C LEU A 509 11.39 -10.58 -12.83
N HIS A 510 11.05 -11.58 -12.01
CA HIS A 510 11.71 -12.87 -12.04
C HIS A 510 11.23 -13.71 -13.24
N SER A 511 12.19 -14.30 -13.97
CA SER A 511 11.96 -15.10 -15.18
C SER A 511 11.04 -16.32 -14.96
N LYS A 512 10.95 -16.85 -13.71
CA LYS A 512 10.10 -18.00 -13.40
C LYS A 512 8.62 -17.75 -13.69
N TYR A 513 8.20 -16.45 -13.69
CA TYR A 513 6.82 -16.05 -13.97
C TYR A 513 6.60 -15.57 -15.43
N ALA A 514 7.64 -15.62 -16.28
CA ALA A 514 7.55 -15.08 -17.64
C ALA A 514 6.49 -15.82 -18.50
N ASP A 515 6.19 -17.09 -18.20
CA ASP A 515 5.19 -17.90 -18.89
C ASP A 515 3.85 -17.98 -18.16
N ASP A 516 3.80 -17.61 -16.88
CA ASP A 516 2.61 -17.72 -16.07
C ASP A 516 1.63 -16.56 -16.37
N ILE A 517 0.35 -16.86 -16.30
CA ILE A 517 -0.75 -15.89 -16.35
C ILE A 517 -1.20 -15.53 -14.92
N ASP A 518 -1.98 -14.46 -14.78
CA ASP A 518 -2.46 -13.96 -13.48
C ASP A 518 -1.34 -13.58 -12.50
N VAL A 519 -0.17 -13.21 -13.04
CA VAL A 519 1.00 -12.74 -12.29
C VAL A 519 1.37 -11.32 -12.66
N THR A 520 2.19 -10.66 -11.82
CA THR A 520 2.61 -9.29 -12.06
C THR A 520 3.69 -9.14 -13.14
N ASN A 521 4.39 -10.21 -13.53
CA ASN A 521 5.24 -10.25 -14.74
C ASN A 521 4.38 -10.38 -16.01
N ALA A 522 3.49 -9.42 -16.25
CA ALA A 522 2.58 -9.43 -17.39
C ALA A 522 3.28 -9.19 -18.74
N THR A 523 4.45 -8.57 -18.73
CA THR A 523 5.27 -8.29 -19.93
C THR A 523 6.07 -9.50 -20.41
N SER A 524 6.02 -10.62 -19.71
CA SER A 524 6.82 -11.83 -20.01
C SER A 524 8.33 -11.60 -19.97
N MET A 525 8.79 -10.59 -19.19
CA MET A 525 10.20 -10.25 -19.06
C MET A 525 10.98 -11.42 -18.45
N ALA A 526 12.16 -11.70 -18.98
CA ALA A 526 13.06 -12.73 -18.48
C ALA A 526 14.51 -12.28 -18.61
N ASN A 527 15.19 -12.15 -17.47
CA ASN A 527 16.62 -11.79 -17.41
C ASN A 527 17.30 -12.49 -16.25
N LYS A 528 18.27 -13.38 -16.57
CA LYS A 528 18.97 -14.22 -15.58
C LYS A 528 19.78 -13.42 -14.54
N THR A 529 20.30 -12.24 -14.93
CA THR A 529 21.01 -11.38 -13.97
C THR A 529 20.04 -10.81 -12.94
N ILE A 530 18.85 -10.41 -13.38
CA ILE A 530 17.79 -9.94 -12.45
C ILE A 530 17.34 -11.09 -11.54
N ASP A 531 17.19 -12.32 -12.06
CA ASP A 531 16.84 -13.49 -11.24
C ASP A 531 17.82 -13.68 -10.08
N SER A 532 19.13 -13.67 -10.38
CA SER A 532 20.17 -13.82 -9.37
C SER A 532 20.20 -12.65 -8.35
N LEU A 533 19.90 -11.43 -8.79
CA LEU A 533 19.80 -10.26 -7.91
C LEU A 533 18.58 -10.35 -7.01
N ILE A 534 17.44 -10.86 -7.49
CA ILE A 534 16.25 -11.08 -6.68
C ILE A 534 16.53 -12.12 -5.58
N GLU A 535 17.14 -13.25 -5.91
CA GLU A 535 17.53 -14.27 -4.95
C GLU A 535 18.51 -13.73 -3.88
N ALA A 536 19.47 -12.88 -4.30
CA ALA A 536 20.36 -12.19 -3.38
C ALA A 536 19.63 -11.19 -2.48
N TYR A 537 18.65 -10.45 -3.01
CA TYR A 537 17.83 -9.52 -2.27
C TYR A 537 17.01 -10.21 -1.17
N GLU A 538 16.34 -11.32 -1.50
CA GLU A 538 15.49 -12.08 -0.58
C GLU A 538 16.27 -12.60 0.63
N THR A 539 17.55 -12.97 0.43
CA THR A 539 18.39 -13.57 1.47
C THR A 539 19.29 -12.57 2.19
N ASN A 540 19.28 -11.31 1.83
CA ASN A 540 20.12 -10.28 2.41
C ASN A 540 19.40 -9.51 3.54
N TRP A 541 19.97 -9.56 4.77
CA TRP A 541 19.42 -8.89 5.94
C TRP A 541 19.94 -7.45 6.14
N ASN A 542 20.96 -7.03 5.36
CA ASN A 542 21.49 -5.67 5.40
C ASN A 542 20.66 -4.75 4.52
N LEU A 543 20.06 -3.71 5.12
CA LEU A 543 19.20 -2.77 4.41
C LEU A 543 19.93 -2.01 3.29
N ASP A 544 21.16 -1.55 3.57
CA ASP A 544 21.90 -0.73 2.59
C ASP A 544 22.32 -1.58 1.38
N GLU A 545 22.70 -2.82 1.60
CA GLU A 545 23.00 -3.77 0.52
C GLU A 545 21.74 -4.11 -0.28
N ARG A 546 20.58 -4.29 0.37
CA ARG A 546 19.30 -4.47 -0.33
C ARG A 546 18.94 -3.27 -1.20
N VAL A 547 19.19 -2.05 -0.72
CA VAL A 547 18.98 -0.84 -1.55
C VAL A 547 19.85 -0.88 -2.80
N GLN A 548 21.13 -1.23 -2.66
CA GLN A 548 22.05 -1.34 -3.80
C GLN A 548 21.63 -2.43 -4.80
N ILE A 549 21.16 -3.59 -4.30
CA ILE A 549 20.67 -4.66 -5.16
C ILE A 549 19.44 -4.18 -5.95
N ILE A 550 18.48 -3.52 -5.30
CA ILE A 550 17.30 -3.01 -6.00
C ILE A 550 17.67 -1.94 -7.02
N GLN A 551 18.61 -1.05 -6.72
CA GLN A 551 19.12 -0.07 -7.70
C GLN A 551 19.73 -0.77 -8.93
N GLN A 552 20.46 -1.86 -8.74
CA GLN A 552 20.99 -2.65 -9.87
C GLN A 552 19.85 -3.29 -10.67
N ILE A 553 18.84 -3.87 -10.01
CA ILE A 553 17.66 -4.42 -10.68
C ILE A 553 16.96 -3.33 -11.49
N ASP A 554 16.73 -2.15 -10.89
CA ASP A 554 16.10 -1.00 -11.54
C ASP A 554 16.84 -0.58 -12.80
N SER A 555 18.18 -0.46 -12.69
CA SER A 555 19.04 -0.10 -13.81
C SER A 555 19.00 -1.11 -14.97
N ILE A 556 18.98 -2.41 -14.68
CA ILE A 556 18.93 -3.45 -15.72
C ILE A 556 17.53 -3.51 -16.32
N ALA A 557 16.47 -3.55 -15.48
CA ALA A 557 15.10 -3.69 -15.93
C ALA A 557 14.63 -2.51 -16.80
N THR A 558 15.05 -1.28 -16.47
CA THR A 558 14.73 -0.10 -17.29
C THR A 558 15.36 -0.18 -18.67
N ARG A 559 16.52 -0.81 -18.83
CA ARG A 559 17.24 -0.98 -20.11
C ARG A 559 16.76 -2.18 -20.94
N GLU A 560 15.86 -3.00 -20.38
CA GLU A 560 15.14 -4.03 -21.15
C GLU A 560 13.99 -3.42 -21.97
N TYR A 561 13.61 -2.19 -21.70
CA TYR A 561 12.54 -1.45 -22.39
C TYR A 561 11.21 -2.22 -22.52
N HIS A 562 10.91 -3.12 -21.59
CA HIS A 562 9.61 -3.80 -21.57
C HIS A 562 8.52 -2.91 -20.98
N TYR A 563 8.91 -1.80 -20.33
CA TYR A 563 8.11 -0.63 -20.05
C TYR A 563 8.76 0.63 -20.63
N ILE A 564 7.95 1.47 -21.26
CA ILE A 564 8.28 2.87 -21.48
C ILE A 564 7.50 3.64 -20.44
N PHE A 565 8.20 4.19 -19.48
CA PHE A 565 7.57 4.84 -18.32
C PHE A 565 6.75 6.05 -18.76
N GLY A 566 5.64 6.27 -18.09
CA GLY A 566 4.76 7.40 -18.31
C GLY A 566 5.03 8.50 -17.29
N TRP A 567 4.04 8.77 -16.49
CA TRP A 567 4.05 9.87 -15.54
C TRP A 567 3.43 9.46 -14.20
N ALA A 568 3.70 10.29 -13.20
CA ALA A 568 3.09 10.18 -11.90
C ALA A 568 2.79 11.55 -11.29
N ALA A 569 1.85 11.57 -10.36
CA ALA A 569 1.58 12.74 -9.56
C ALA A 569 2.70 12.91 -8.50
N PRO A 570 3.36 14.08 -8.44
CA PRO A 570 4.39 14.33 -7.42
C PRO A 570 3.81 14.65 -6.03
N TYR A 571 2.51 14.53 -5.86
CA TYR A 571 1.78 14.77 -4.62
C TYR A 571 1.01 13.52 -4.16
N GLY A 572 0.82 13.40 -2.83
CA GLY A 572 0.08 12.30 -2.24
C GLY A 572 -1.43 12.43 -2.39
N TRP A 573 -1.93 13.67 -2.37
CA TRP A 573 -3.35 13.95 -2.52
C TRP A 573 -3.60 15.35 -3.09
N ARG A 574 -4.67 15.49 -3.85
CA ARG A 574 -5.20 16.73 -4.39
C ARG A 574 -6.72 16.68 -4.35
N GLY A 575 -7.37 17.69 -3.76
CA GLY A 575 -8.82 17.66 -3.63
C GLY A 575 -9.43 18.91 -2.99
N LEU A 576 -10.70 18.76 -2.70
CA LEU A 576 -11.54 19.77 -2.07
C LEU A 576 -12.01 19.25 -0.72
N TYR A 577 -12.22 20.15 0.25
CA TYR A 577 -12.80 19.78 1.54
C TYR A 577 -13.69 20.91 2.09
N GLN A 578 -14.66 20.53 2.92
CA GLN A 578 -15.53 21.50 3.61
C GLN A 578 -14.71 22.26 4.66
N ASN A 579 -14.84 23.61 4.71
CA ASN A 579 -14.04 24.46 5.59
C ASN A 579 -14.47 24.34 7.05
N ARG A 580 -14.30 23.16 7.64
CA ARG A 580 -14.63 22.84 9.04
C ARG A 580 -13.61 21.98 9.73
N PHE A 581 -12.44 21.76 9.11
CA PHE A 581 -11.42 20.85 9.65
C PHE A 581 -10.19 21.57 10.14
N GLY A 582 -9.61 21.04 11.22
CA GLY A 582 -8.22 21.18 11.57
C GLY A 582 -7.42 19.99 11.06
N MET A 583 -6.12 20.21 10.83
CA MET A 583 -5.21 19.19 10.33
C MET A 583 -3.80 19.44 10.85
N PRO A 584 -2.94 18.40 10.98
CA PRO A 584 -1.54 18.59 11.35
C PRO A 584 -0.80 19.42 10.28
N GLU A 585 0.30 20.07 10.66
CA GLU A 585 1.11 20.89 9.74
C GLU A 585 1.54 20.14 8.49
N ARG A 586 1.83 18.84 8.63
CA ARG A 586 2.19 17.92 7.55
C ARG A 586 1.02 17.56 6.61
N GLY A 587 -0.21 17.85 6.98
CA GLY A 587 -1.43 17.53 6.23
C GLY A 587 -1.78 16.05 6.20
N LEU A 588 -0.89 15.23 5.66
CA LEU A 588 -0.98 13.77 5.53
C LEU A 588 0.30 13.09 6.03
N SER A 589 0.27 11.77 6.18
CA SER A 589 1.44 10.96 6.56
C SER A 589 2.54 10.99 5.49
N TYR A 590 3.77 10.60 5.89
CA TYR A 590 4.97 10.60 5.03
C TYR A 590 4.76 9.85 3.71
N GLY A 591 4.35 8.60 3.78
CA GLY A 591 4.22 7.76 2.59
C GLY A 591 2.87 7.11 2.53
N SER A 592 2.82 5.83 2.84
CA SER A 592 1.56 5.15 3.06
C SER A 592 1.09 5.42 4.48
N ASN A 593 -0.22 5.43 4.65
CA ASN A 593 -0.85 5.50 5.96
C ASN A 593 -0.32 4.37 6.86
N ARG A 594 -0.11 4.64 8.15
CA ARG A 594 0.27 3.67 9.18
C ARG A 594 -0.62 2.41 9.18
N TYR A 595 -1.90 2.61 8.89
CA TYR A 595 -2.94 1.58 8.91
C TYR A 595 -3.39 1.11 7.53
N HIS A 596 -2.77 1.64 6.48
CA HIS A 596 -3.15 1.32 5.10
C HIS A 596 -2.01 0.73 4.33
N LYS A 597 -2.17 -0.51 3.89
CA LYS A 597 -1.16 -1.21 3.08
C LYS A 597 -0.95 -0.58 1.70
N HIS A 598 -1.93 0.14 1.13
CA HIS A 598 -1.88 0.38 -0.32
C HIS A 598 -2.36 1.74 -0.83
N TRP A 599 -3.11 2.58 -0.08
CA TRP A 599 -3.76 3.73 -0.69
C TRP A 599 -3.74 4.95 0.22
N GLY A 600 -2.91 5.93 -0.10
CA GLY A 600 -2.79 7.17 0.66
C GLY A 600 -3.87 8.21 0.34
N GLY A 601 -5.10 7.80 0.16
CA GLY A 601 -6.21 8.71 -0.13
C GLY A 601 -6.83 9.31 1.15
N TRP A 602 -8.13 9.38 1.16
CA TRP A 602 -8.96 9.92 2.23
C TRP A 602 -8.84 9.20 3.59
N ALA A 603 -8.28 8.00 3.65
CA ALA A 603 -7.99 7.31 4.91
C ALA A 603 -7.06 8.11 5.84
N ASN A 604 -6.11 8.87 5.29
CA ASN A 604 -5.28 9.77 6.07
C ASN A 604 -6.07 10.90 6.71
N HIS A 605 -7.14 11.38 6.08
CA HIS A 605 -8.01 12.41 6.63
C HIS A 605 -8.76 11.89 7.85
N ILE A 606 -9.30 10.67 7.78
CA ILE A 606 -9.95 10.00 8.92
C ILE A 606 -8.98 9.86 10.10
N LEU A 607 -7.74 9.49 9.81
CA LEU A 607 -6.73 9.21 10.83
C LEU A 607 -6.24 10.48 11.53
N LEU A 608 -5.96 11.56 10.75
CA LEU A 608 -5.15 12.69 11.17
C LEU A 608 -5.94 13.98 11.40
N TRP A 609 -7.03 14.18 10.66
CA TRP A 609 -7.81 15.41 10.72
C TRP A 609 -8.81 15.36 11.87
N TRP A 610 -9.34 16.52 12.22
CA TRP A 610 -10.38 16.66 13.24
C TRP A 610 -11.39 17.73 12.83
N SER A 611 -12.60 17.65 13.40
CA SER A 611 -13.57 18.74 13.27
C SER A 611 -13.14 19.89 14.18
N ASP A 612 -12.97 21.07 13.60
CA ASP A 612 -12.73 22.30 14.35
C ASP A 612 -14.08 22.94 14.70
N PRO A 613 -14.46 23.05 15.99
CA PRO A 613 -15.79 23.54 16.36
C PRO A 613 -16.07 24.98 15.93
N GLU A 614 -15.05 25.85 15.93
CA GLU A 614 -15.17 27.25 15.52
C GLU A 614 -15.37 27.34 14.01
N LYS A 615 -14.52 26.70 13.22
CA LYS A 615 -14.66 26.63 11.77
C LYS A 615 -16.01 26.02 11.35
N LYS A 616 -16.45 24.98 12.04
CA LYS A 616 -17.75 24.33 11.78
C LYS A 616 -18.91 25.28 11.99
N GLU A 617 -18.92 26.05 13.08
CA GLU A 617 -19.98 27.02 13.35
C GLU A 617 -19.96 28.16 12.35
N LEU A 618 -18.77 28.69 12.00
CA LEU A 618 -18.63 29.71 10.97
C LEU A 618 -19.12 29.23 9.60
N LEU A 619 -18.81 27.98 9.23
CA LEU A 619 -19.29 27.38 7.98
C LEU A 619 -20.83 27.25 7.98
N ARG A 620 -21.41 26.83 9.09
CA ARG A 620 -22.87 26.74 9.24
C ARG A 620 -23.55 28.12 9.03
N GLN A 621 -23.01 29.17 9.64
CA GLN A 621 -23.52 30.54 9.49
C GLN A 621 -23.34 31.06 8.05
N ALA A 622 -22.17 30.81 7.46
CA ALA A 622 -21.89 31.23 6.10
C ALA A 622 -22.77 30.52 5.04
N ARG A 623 -23.15 29.27 5.29
CA ARG A 623 -24.11 28.55 4.43
C ARG A 623 -25.54 29.11 4.50
N GLN A 624 -25.91 29.74 5.62
CA GLN A 624 -27.22 30.40 5.81
C GLN A 624 -27.23 31.86 5.32
N SER A 625 -26.09 32.40 4.94
CA SER A 625 -25.92 33.77 4.48
C SER A 625 -25.49 33.78 3.00
N ASP A 626 -26.10 34.65 2.20
CA ASP A 626 -25.70 34.85 0.79
C ASP A 626 -24.41 35.66 0.62
N THR A 627 -23.98 36.39 1.64
CA THR A 627 -22.89 37.37 1.57
C THR A 627 -21.69 37.03 2.44
N MET A 628 -21.84 36.21 3.47
CA MET A 628 -20.76 35.85 4.37
C MET A 628 -19.74 34.96 3.65
N SER A 629 -18.47 35.36 3.75
CA SER A 629 -17.32 34.60 3.26
C SER A 629 -16.41 34.20 4.42
N LEU A 630 -15.73 33.10 4.27
CA LEU A 630 -14.77 32.56 5.23
C LEU A 630 -13.33 32.75 4.70
N PRO A 631 -12.32 32.73 5.59
CA PRO A 631 -10.93 32.73 5.14
C PRO A 631 -10.64 31.56 4.20
N ILE A 632 -9.85 31.83 3.15
CA ILE A 632 -9.31 30.80 2.29
C ILE A 632 -7.99 30.34 2.90
N ASP A 633 -7.90 29.08 3.22
CA ASP A 633 -6.69 28.45 3.72
C ASP A 633 -5.65 28.28 2.60
N ARG A 634 -4.43 27.81 2.97
CA ARG A 634 -3.39 27.47 2.01
C ARG A 634 -3.84 26.37 1.05
N GLU A 635 -3.59 26.56 -0.25
CA GLU A 635 -3.85 25.54 -1.28
C GLU A 635 -2.77 24.47 -1.41
N LEU A 636 -1.66 24.62 -0.68
CA LEU A 636 -0.49 23.75 -0.80
C LEU A 636 0.11 23.43 0.56
N ILE A 637 0.34 22.13 0.80
CA ILE A 637 1.17 21.63 1.89
C ILE A 637 2.37 20.90 1.26
N ASP A 638 3.55 21.45 1.49
CA ASP A 638 4.84 20.93 1.01
C ASP A 638 5.80 20.60 2.17
N TYR A 639 5.25 20.24 3.31
CA TYR A 639 5.97 19.96 4.55
C TYR A 639 7.16 19.02 4.32
N TRP A 640 6.91 17.92 3.64
CA TRP A 640 7.90 16.87 3.41
C TRP A 640 9.02 17.29 2.46
N ASN A 641 8.72 18.08 1.43
CA ASN A 641 9.71 18.58 0.49
C ASN A 641 10.71 19.54 1.15
N LYS A 642 10.32 20.19 2.25
CA LYS A 642 11.21 21.07 3.03
C LYS A 642 12.19 20.29 3.90
N LEU A 643 11.83 19.10 4.32
CA LEU A 643 12.70 18.23 5.13
C LEU A 643 13.73 17.46 4.31
N SER A 644 13.53 17.34 3.00
CA SER A 644 14.45 16.64 2.09
C SER A 644 15.57 17.54 1.52
N LYS A 645 15.57 18.84 1.84
CA LYS A 645 16.62 19.82 1.51
C LYS A 645 17.50 20.07 2.71
#